data_72e8b07a07c3109fecbdb100f707d228
#
_entry.id   72e8b07a07c3109fecbdb100f707d228
#
_cell.length_a   1.000
_cell.length_b   1.000
_cell.length_c   1.000
_cell.angle_alpha   90.00
_cell.angle_beta   90.00
_cell.angle_gamma   90.00
#
_symmetry.space_group_name_H-M   'P 1'
#
loop_
_entity.id
_entity.type
_entity.pdbx_description
1 polymer ?
#
loop_
_entity_poly.entity_id
_entity_poly.type
_entity_poly.pdbx_seq_one_letter_code
_entity_poly.pdbx_strand_id
1 'polypeptide(L)'
;MDLYTFDSPEGIPESKYIPLDIMSDYSIGESIARIPELVRKAKSLNMKALALTDRTLSGAIEFYLLCKTNDIKPIIGQKIAFGNNEVNLLCKDLEAYKILCRHSLELQDANDFPMALSELRITKEDCEHFICITSYCTSELLTSFGDNLYRQVDFADVKNHPEKFDNLDTSHAVITNPVRYLEKEDYAALAAFKQSISENPSPTYPDNYFADDSEIIPFLTENNHLELAENTQRITEQIQFIFPENYFTTPEAHNRMRESLPDFEDAENQLRAIAVEGFEQKLNEFDNEQEAWDRLAYELEDIGNHHWEKVFLFHHEVTSWCRQNGIEVGPGRGSAPGSFVSYLLGITNVNPLKHGLVYERFLNSERLCYPDFDIDYDYERLPEVAEHLKEKYGEDFVVRIATYGRLKCWQTLEIAAKYLNYSAEEILPIKKIILDFCLPRVTFSRLLDSSSYLYKDVIPHWDGVKLQGFLRDKKNEKLVKIAQTLEFVKHNIGLYASGYIVTGDSIYTYIPVLKDSKTGWIYSEYTMNILEDVGLYKSDLLGLWELTKLKQLTEAISKKTGTPFNYKEIPLEDKETLEAFAKGKTTDVFQFEAPGMKKFLKKLEPDRFSDLVLMNALYRPGPFDYIPIAIDNKAAGNYRNDFPGCESILEETYGLPIYQEQIIQMAQILAGYSLAEGDMLRRAMGKKKLEVLMAKKAEFMERAPVTEIVSEKQAEEIFDIMIPFAGYAFNKSHAVAYTMMAYWEMYMKVHFPKEYRKIIKNFREELEEEDF
;
A
#
# COMPACT_ATOMS: atom_id res chain seq x y z
N MET A 1 7.14 1.54 6.48
CA MET A 1 7.24 3.03 6.33
C MET A 1 8.70 3.44 6.24
N ASP A 2 9.09 4.34 5.31
CA ASP A 2 10.47 4.87 5.26
C ASP A 2 10.61 5.93 6.36
N LEU A 3 11.26 5.57 7.47
CA LEU A 3 11.52 6.47 8.59
C LEU A 3 12.83 7.22 8.34
N TYR A 4 12.74 8.55 8.27
CA TYR A 4 13.89 9.43 8.07
C TYR A 4 14.43 9.91 9.40
N THR A 5 15.75 9.83 9.59
CA THR A 5 16.47 10.52 10.67
C THR A 5 16.91 11.90 10.21
N PHE A 6 16.78 12.89 11.06
CA PHE A 6 17.23 14.25 10.81
C PHE A 6 18.40 14.62 11.72
N ASP A 7 19.31 15.43 11.20
CA ASP A 7 20.48 15.87 11.97
C ASP A 7 20.04 16.68 13.20
N SER A 8 20.70 16.43 14.32
CA SER A 8 20.52 17.25 15.53
C SER A 8 21.22 18.59 15.37
N PRO A 9 20.59 19.70 15.78
CA PRO A 9 21.20 21.01 15.67
C PRO A 9 22.35 21.17 16.66
N GLU A 10 23.50 21.66 16.19
CA GLU A 10 24.61 22.00 17.05
C GLU A 10 24.44 23.43 17.61
N GLY A 11 24.62 23.60 18.95
CA GLY A 11 24.65 24.89 19.59
C GLY A 11 23.29 25.60 19.73
N ILE A 12 22.18 24.98 19.36
CA ILE A 12 20.82 25.53 19.55
C ILE A 12 20.31 25.10 20.93
N PRO A 13 19.92 26.03 21.83
CA PRO A 13 19.32 25.66 23.10
C PRO A 13 17.99 24.91 22.92
N GLU A 14 17.61 24.19 23.93
CA GLU A 14 16.31 23.53 23.96
C GLU A 14 15.17 24.54 23.91
N SER A 15 14.15 24.28 23.06
CA SER A 15 13.00 25.15 22.92
C SER A 15 12.18 25.21 24.21
N LYS A 16 11.78 26.44 24.59
CA LYS A 16 10.92 26.71 25.77
C LYS A 16 9.43 26.65 25.46
N TYR A 17 9.07 26.73 24.21
CA TYR A 17 7.70 26.65 23.72
C TYR A 17 7.48 25.34 22.96
N ILE A 18 6.39 24.64 23.27
CA ILE A 18 5.94 23.48 22.53
C ILE A 18 4.63 23.82 21.83
N PRO A 19 4.58 23.74 20.49
CA PRO A 19 3.35 24.01 19.76
C PRO A 19 2.34 22.85 19.96
N LEU A 20 1.14 23.20 20.48
CA LEU A 20 0.10 22.25 20.88
C LEU A 20 -1.15 22.27 19.95
N ASP A 21 -1.15 23.09 18.92
CA ASP A 21 -2.23 23.17 17.90
C ASP A 21 -1.61 23.08 16.49
N ILE A 22 -1.38 21.88 16.02
CA ILE A 22 -0.78 21.61 14.72
C ILE A 22 -1.69 20.69 13.92
N MET A 23 -2.09 21.11 12.72
CA MET A 23 -2.69 20.25 11.73
C MET A 23 -1.70 19.93 10.63
N SER A 24 -1.68 18.65 10.24
CA SER A 24 -0.95 18.21 9.04
C SER A 24 -1.83 18.27 7.79
N ASP A 25 -1.25 17.87 6.66
CA ASP A 25 -1.96 17.71 5.38
C ASP A 25 -2.98 16.55 5.38
N TYR A 26 -3.10 15.78 6.47
CA TYR A 26 -4.22 14.86 6.69
C TYR A 26 -5.52 15.60 7.02
N SER A 27 -5.47 16.80 7.56
CA SER A 27 -6.60 17.73 7.65
C SER A 27 -6.79 18.43 6.29
N ILE A 28 -7.32 17.65 5.31
CA ILE A 28 -7.44 18.04 3.91
C ILE A 28 -8.24 19.34 3.79
N GLY A 29 -7.67 20.31 3.07
CA GLY A 29 -8.30 21.62 2.90
C GLY A 29 -8.06 22.61 4.04
N GLU A 30 -7.53 22.19 5.17
CA GLU A 30 -7.21 23.07 6.29
C GLU A 30 -5.71 23.34 6.43
N SER A 31 -4.87 22.36 6.13
CA SER A 31 -3.41 22.46 6.26
C SER A 31 -2.67 21.88 5.03
N ILE A 32 -1.46 22.39 4.82
CA ILE A 32 -0.48 21.89 3.84
C ILE A 32 0.83 21.45 4.51
N ALA A 33 0.88 21.45 5.84
CA ALA A 33 2.05 21.05 6.60
C ALA A 33 2.20 19.52 6.59
N ARG A 34 3.24 18.99 5.95
CA ARG A 34 3.47 17.53 5.88
C ARG A 34 4.19 17.04 7.12
N ILE A 35 3.79 15.88 7.65
CA ILE A 35 4.35 15.31 8.89
C ILE A 35 5.88 15.22 8.88
N PRO A 36 6.55 14.69 7.82
CA PRO A 36 8.02 14.64 7.81
C PRO A 36 8.69 16.03 7.93
N GLU A 37 8.07 17.06 7.39
CA GLU A 37 8.58 18.41 7.43
C GLU A 37 8.34 19.10 8.78
N LEU A 38 7.19 18.83 9.40
CA LEU A 38 6.90 19.25 10.78
C LEU A 38 7.94 18.69 11.75
N VAL A 39 8.22 17.39 11.67
CA VAL A 39 9.20 16.72 12.55
C VAL A 39 10.62 17.23 12.25
N ARG A 40 10.98 17.44 10.99
CA ARG A 40 12.27 18.05 10.61
C ARG A 40 12.44 19.47 11.18
N LYS A 41 11.42 20.31 11.08
CA LYS A 41 11.41 21.66 11.62
C LYS A 41 11.57 21.63 13.14
N ALA A 42 10.79 20.80 13.85
CA ALA A 42 10.90 20.64 15.30
C ALA A 42 12.32 20.18 15.71
N LYS A 43 12.89 19.19 14.99
CA LYS A 43 14.28 18.72 15.24
C LYS A 43 15.29 19.84 15.05
N SER A 44 15.18 20.62 13.97
CA SER A 44 16.10 21.75 13.69
C SER A 44 16.02 22.85 14.74
N LEU A 45 14.89 22.99 15.44
CA LEU A 45 14.66 23.95 16.53
C LEU A 45 14.98 23.36 17.91
N ASN A 46 15.54 22.17 17.99
CA ASN A 46 15.83 21.43 19.23
C ASN A 46 14.61 21.30 20.16
N MET A 47 13.44 21.09 19.59
CA MET A 47 12.21 20.80 20.36
C MET A 47 12.24 19.37 20.89
N LYS A 48 11.89 19.17 22.16
CA LYS A 48 11.82 17.85 22.79
C LYS A 48 10.47 17.17 22.64
N ALA A 49 9.44 17.91 22.27
CA ALA A 49 8.12 17.41 22.02
C ALA A 49 7.46 18.16 20.86
N LEU A 50 6.47 17.53 20.24
CA LEU A 50 5.67 18.11 19.18
C LEU A 50 4.26 17.53 19.27
N ALA A 51 3.22 18.35 19.05
CA ALA A 51 1.85 17.86 19.00
C ALA A 51 1.38 17.70 17.55
N LEU A 52 0.40 16.80 17.35
CA LEU A 52 -0.42 16.71 16.14
C LEU A 52 -1.89 16.67 16.57
N THR A 53 -2.69 17.61 16.07
CA THR A 53 -4.10 17.79 16.41
C THR A 53 -4.93 17.92 15.12
N ASP A 54 -4.82 16.93 14.24
CA ASP A 54 -5.63 16.83 13.03
C ASP A 54 -7.12 16.64 13.34
N ARG A 55 -7.98 16.80 12.33
CA ARG A 55 -9.42 16.49 12.43
C ARG A 55 -9.70 15.00 12.63
N THR A 56 -8.76 14.16 12.27
CA THR A 56 -8.81 12.71 12.36
C THR A 56 -7.50 12.17 12.89
N LEU A 57 -7.45 10.88 13.23
CA LEU A 57 -6.20 10.22 13.65
C LEU A 57 -5.36 9.67 12.49
N SER A 58 -5.73 9.99 11.26
CA SER A 58 -5.13 9.44 10.04
C SER A 58 -3.59 9.57 9.97
N GLY A 59 -3.04 10.66 10.51
CA GLY A 59 -1.61 10.94 10.60
C GLY A 59 -0.92 10.43 11.86
N ALA A 60 -1.66 9.93 12.85
CA ALA A 60 -1.15 9.70 14.21
C ALA A 60 0.03 8.72 14.27
N ILE A 61 -0.06 7.58 13.57
CA ILE A 61 0.99 6.55 13.58
C ILE A 61 2.24 7.01 12.82
N GLU A 62 2.06 7.63 11.63
CA GLU A 62 3.19 8.22 10.87
C GLU A 62 3.94 9.25 11.73
N PHE A 63 3.20 10.12 12.38
CA PHE A 63 3.75 11.14 13.27
C PHE A 63 4.47 10.53 14.48
N TYR A 64 3.84 9.57 15.15
CA TYR A 64 4.42 8.88 16.31
C TYR A 64 5.77 8.25 15.97
N LEU A 65 5.82 7.46 14.90
CA LEU A 65 7.02 6.75 14.49
C LEU A 65 8.15 7.71 14.08
N LEU A 66 7.84 8.76 13.32
CA LEU A 66 8.83 9.77 12.93
C LEU A 66 9.36 10.56 14.12
N CYS A 67 8.52 10.96 15.06
CA CYS A 67 8.95 11.63 16.28
C CYS A 67 9.88 10.73 17.11
N LYS A 68 9.50 9.47 17.34
CA LYS A 68 10.32 8.50 18.08
C LYS A 68 11.68 8.26 17.42
N THR A 69 11.71 8.12 16.10
CA THR A 69 12.97 7.94 15.33
C THR A 69 13.90 9.14 15.44
N ASN A 70 13.37 10.34 15.75
CA ASN A 70 14.12 11.58 15.85
C ASN A 70 14.27 12.10 17.30
N ASP A 71 14.03 11.28 18.31
CA ASP A 71 14.12 11.62 19.74
C ASP A 71 13.23 12.82 20.14
N ILE A 72 12.05 12.93 19.51
CA ILE A 72 11.04 13.92 19.85
C ILE A 72 9.87 13.20 20.51
N LYS A 73 9.37 13.71 21.64
CA LYS A 73 8.19 13.17 22.32
C LYS A 73 6.94 13.48 21.49
N PRO A 74 6.22 12.47 20.94
CA PRO A 74 4.98 12.70 20.22
C PRO A 74 3.84 13.02 21.18
N ILE A 75 3.08 14.06 20.89
CA ILE A 75 1.83 14.40 21.57
C ILE A 75 0.71 14.21 20.54
N ILE A 76 -0.05 13.13 20.67
CA ILE A 76 -1.18 12.83 19.79
C ILE A 76 -2.44 13.45 20.37
N GLY A 77 -3.19 14.11 19.52
CA GLY A 77 -4.49 14.67 19.85
C GLY A 77 -5.38 14.75 18.62
N GLN A 78 -6.60 15.20 18.87
CA GLN A 78 -7.59 15.45 17.81
C GLN A 78 -8.29 16.77 18.06
N LYS A 79 -8.45 17.57 17.01
CA LYS A 79 -9.28 18.76 17.04
C LYS A 79 -10.68 18.40 16.63
N ILE A 80 -11.63 18.69 17.51
CA ILE A 80 -13.05 18.39 17.29
C ILE A 80 -13.90 19.66 17.41
N ALA A 81 -15.02 19.70 16.67
CA ALA A 81 -16.02 20.72 16.85
C ALA A 81 -16.85 20.42 18.12
N PHE A 82 -17.10 21.44 18.91
CA PHE A 82 -17.87 21.37 20.13
C PHE A 82 -18.83 22.56 20.23
N GLY A 83 -20.09 22.34 19.98
CA GLY A 83 -21.03 23.44 19.79
C GLY A 83 -20.57 24.34 18.63
N ASN A 84 -20.51 25.65 18.87
CA ASN A 84 -20.01 26.62 17.90
C ASN A 84 -18.49 26.85 18.00
N ASN A 85 -17.76 26.02 18.76
CA ASN A 85 -16.36 26.18 19.08
C ASN A 85 -15.56 24.94 18.70
N GLU A 86 -14.26 25.01 18.86
CA GLU A 86 -13.32 23.90 18.68
C GLU A 86 -12.58 23.60 19.96
N VAL A 87 -12.28 22.34 20.18
CA VAL A 87 -11.45 21.88 21.29
C VAL A 87 -10.32 20.98 20.74
N ASN A 88 -9.12 21.09 21.30
CA ASN A 88 -8.03 20.16 21.09
C ASN A 88 -8.03 19.17 22.25
N LEU A 89 -8.27 17.90 21.97
CA LEU A 89 -8.15 16.81 22.93
C LEU A 89 -6.76 16.16 22.76
N LEU A 90 -5.86 16.33 23.70
CA LEU A 90 -4.54 15.71 23.71
C LEU A 90 -4.59 14.42 24.53
N CYS A 91 -4.12 13.31 23.97
CA CYS A 91 -4.08 12.01 24.64
C CYS A 91 -3.01 12.01 25.74
N LYS A 92 -3.39 11.84 26.98
CA LYS A 92 -2.46 11.67 28.11
C LYS A 92 -1.81 10.29 28.12
N ASP A 93 -2.55 9.30 27.70
CA ASP A 93 -2.15 7.88 27.73
C ASP A 93 -2.75 7.10 26.55
N LEU A 94 -2.47 5.80 26.49
CA LEU A 94 -2.94 4.93 25.41
C LEU A 94 -4.47 4.74 25.43
N GLU A 95 -5.12 4.82 26.62
CA GLU A 95 -6.57 4.68 26.69
C GLU A 95 -7.28 5.85 26.02
N ALA A 96 -6.76 7.07 26.15
CA ALA A 96 -7.26 8.22 25.39
C ALA A 96 -7.30 7.96 23.89
N TYR A 97 -6.22 7.41 23.34
CA TYR A 97 -6.17 7.06 21.91
C TYR A 97 -7.23 6.01 21.54
N LYS A 98 -7.41 4.98 22.37
CA LYS A 98 -8.46 3.97 22.14
C LYS A 98 -9.87 4.55 22.23
N ILE A 99 -10.10 5.52 23.12
CA ILE A 99 -11.37 6.24 23.22
C ILE A 99 -11.64 6.99 21.91
N LEU A 100 -10.65 7.72 21.37
CA LEU A 100 -10.80 8.40 20.06
C LEU A 100 -11.05 7.40 18.92
N CYS A 101 -10.39 6.25 18.90
CA CYS A 101 -10.68 5.19 17.93
C CYS A 101 -12.12 4.69 18.06
N ARG A 102 -12.55 4.39 19.29
CA ARG A 102 -13.88 3.85 19.58
C ARG A 102 -15.02 4.79 19.13
N HIS A 103 -14.81 6.08 19.25
CA HIS A 103 -15.80 7.11 18.91
C HIS A 103 -15.49 7.86 17.61
N SER A 104 -14.68 7.29 16.72
CA SER A 104 -14.21 7.97 15.51
C SER A 104 -15.35 8.41 14.58
N LEU A 105 -16.45 7.66 14.49
CA LEU A 105 -17.62 8.06 13.68
C LEU A 105 -18.38 9.22 14.28
N GLU A 106 -18.63 9.21 15.59
CA GLU A 106 -19.28 10.34 16.28
C GLU A 106 -18.40 11.60 16.18
N LEU A 107 -17.08 11.44 16.26
CA LEU A 107 -16.12 12.53 16.08
C LEU A 107 -16.08 13.06 14.64
N GLN A 108 -16.30 12.19 13.65
CA GLN A 108 -16.47 12.61 12.24
C GLN A 108 -17.74 13.45 12.10
N ASP A 109 -18.87 12.96 12.62
CA ASP A 109 -20.14 13.66 12.55
C ASP A 109 -20.09 15.02 13.27
N ALA A 110 -19.35 15.13 14.38
CA ALA A 110 -19.15 16.38 15.12
C ALA A 110 -18.41 17.46 14.32
N ASN A 111 -17.60 17.11 13.33
CA ASN A 111 -16.96 18.07 12.44
C ASN A 111 -17.97 18.73 11.45
N ASP A 112 -19.07 18.03 11.15
CA ASP A 112 -20.11 18.51 10.27
C ASP A 112 -21.27 19.18 11.03
N PHE A 113 -21.54 18.69 12.27
CA PHE A 113 -22.66 19.17 13.11
C PHE A 113 -22.19 19.41 14.55
N PRO A 114 -22.41 20.62 15.12
CA PRO A 114 -22.02 20.91 16.51
C PRO A 114 -22.69 19.95 17.50
N MET A 115 -21.89 19.24 18.31
CA MET A 115 -22.35 18.23 19.27
C MET A 115 -21.89 18.57 20.68
N ALA A 116 -22.65 18.13 21.69
CA ALA A 116 -22.23 18.14 23.10
C ALA A 116 -21.37 16.89 23.41
N LEU A 117 -20.57 16.91 24.49
CA LEU A 117 -19.76 15.74 24.90
C LEU A 117 -20.60 14.47 25.07
N SER A 118 -21.81 14.61 25.62
CA SER A 118 -22.74 13.48 25.80
C SER A 118 -23.17 12.85 24.47
N GLU A 119 -23.24 13.64 23.38
CA GLU A 119 -23.57 13.16 22.02
C GLU A 119 -22.37 12.47 21.39
N LEU A 120 -21.15 12.89 21.72
CA LEU A 120 -19.90 12.22 21.34
C LEU A 120 -19.66 10.92 22.10
N ARG A 121 -20.54 10.58 23.06
CA ARG A 121 -20.42 9.41 23.93
C ARG A 121 -19.12 9.36 24.77
N ILE A 122 -18.41 10.48 24.88
CA ILE A 122 -17.25 10.63 25.75
C ILE A 122 -17.75 10.89 27.18
N THR A 123 -17.48 9.96 28.08
CA THR A 123 -17.93 10.05 29.48
C THR A 123 -17.03 10.98 30.30
N LYS A 124 -17.45 11.30 31.50
CA LYS A 124 -16.62 12.08 32.44
C LYS A 124 -15.34 11.32 32.82
N GLU A 125 -15.44 10.01 33.01
CA GLU A 125 -14.30 9.16 33.29
C GLU A 125 -13.31 9.16 32.08
N ASP A 126 -13.82 9.11 30.85
CA ASP A 126 -12.98 9.22 29.67
C ASP A 126 -12.22 10.56 29.61
N CYS A 127 -12.84 11.66 30.07
CA CYS A 127 -12.18 12.99 30.08
C CYS A 127 -10.93 13.03 30.98
N GLU A 128 -10.76 12.15 31.95
CA GLU A 128 -9.55 12.06 32.78
C GLU A 128 -8.31 11.65 32.00
N HIS A 129 -8.50 10.95 30.87
CA HIS A 129 -7.44 10.50 29.96
C HIS A 129 -6.98 11.58 28.98
N PHE A 130 -7.63 12.74 28.95
CA PHE A 130 -7.29 13.82 28.02
C PHE A 130 -6.81 15.09 28.73
N ILE A 131 -6.06 15.91 27.98
CA ILE A 131 -5.93 17.34 28.23
C ILE A 131 -6.77 18.04 27.17
N CYS A 132 -7.67 18.92 27.60
CA CYS A 132 -8.53 19.70 26.73
C CYS A 132 -8.01 21.14 26.64
N ILE A 133 -7.75 21.61 25.42
CA ILE A 133 -7.32 23.00 25.17
C ILE A 133 -8.39 23.67 24.30
N THR A 134 -8.94 24.80 24.77
CA THR A 134 -9.99 25.53 24.06
C THR A 134 -9.98 27.02 24.40
N SER A 135 -10.37 27.86 23.47
CA SER A 135 -10.57 29.30 23.70
C SER A 135 -11.88 29.61 24.48
N TYR A 136 -12.77 28.59 24.59
CA TYR A 136 -14.12 28.77 25.14
C TYR A 136 -14.42 27.74 26.23
N CYS A 137 -14.16 28.11 27.49
CA CYS A 137 -14.40 27.25 28.66
C CYS A 137 -15.87 27.32 29.08
N THR A 138 -16.67 26.30 28.75
CA THR A 138 -18.04 26.15 29.22
C THR A 138 -18.09 25.51 30.61
N SER A 139 -19.23 25.63 31.33
CA SER A 139 -19.45 24.93 32.60
C SER A 139 -19.39 23.40 32.42
N GLU A 140 -19.83 22.89 31.29
CA GLU A 140 -19.76 21.47 30.94
C GLU A 140 -18.29 21.00 30.85
N LEU A 141 -17.45 21.70 30.10
CA LEU A 141 -16.02 21.38 29.95
C LEU A 141 -15.28 21.49 31.28
N LEU A 142 -15.56 22.53 32.11
CA LEU A 142 -15.00 22.70 33.45
C LEU A 142 -15.37 21.52 34.36
N THR A 143 -16.62 21.05 34.30
CA THR A 143 -17.08 19.94 35.12
C THR A 143 -16.49 18.59 34.66
N SER A 144 -16.30 18.42 33.36
CA SER A 144 -15.83 17.17 32.76
C SER A 144 -14.31 17.01 32.84
N PHE A 145 -13.54 18.05 32.54
CA PHE A 145 -12.07 17.97 32.47
C PHE A 145 -11.37 18.46 33.74
N GLY A 146 -12.02 19.30 34.58
CA GLY A 146 -11.40 19.82 35.79
C GLY A 146 -10.04 20.46 35.56
N ASP A 147 -9.00 19.99 36.25
CA ASP A 147 -7.63 20.47 36.16
C ASP A 147 -6.95 20.14 34.81
N ASN A 148 -7.55 19.27 33.98
CA ASN A 148 -7.09 18.95 32.63
C ASN A 148 -7.61 19.93 31.57
N LEU A 149 -8.41 20.94 31.95
CA LEU A 149 -8.88 21.96 31.01
C LEU A 149 -7.95 23.17 31.03
N TYR A 150 -7.41 23.50 29.88
CA TYR A 150 -6.58 24.69 29.65
C TYR A 150 -7.27 25.68 28.73
N ARG A 151 -7.25 26.95 29.12
CA ARG A 151 -7.70 28.04 28.25
C ARG A 151 -6.67 28.31 27.15
N GLN A 152 -7.08 28.22 25.92
CA GLN A 152 -6.28 28.58 24.76
C GLN A 152 -6.12 30.11 24.66
N VAL A 153 -4.88 30.57 24.50
CA VAL A 153 -4.52 31.95 24.18
C VAL A 153 -3.82 31.94 22.83
N ASP A 154 -4.47 32.45 21.79
CA ASP A 154 -3.93 32.48 20.46
C ASP A 154 -2.85 33.58 20.33
N PHE A 155 -1.64 33.19 19.88
CA PHE A 155 -0.49 34.09 19.78
C PHE A 155 -0.74 35.25 18.81
N ALA A 156 -1.32 34.99 17.65
CA ALA A 156 -1.61 36.02 16.67
C ALA A 156 -2.68 37.01 17.19
N ASP A 157 -3.65 36.49 17.93
CA ASP A 157 -4.71 37.32 18.50
C ASP A 157 -4.17 38.26 19.61
N VAL A 158 -3.39 37.74 20.57
CA VAL A 158 -2.82 38.58 21.64
C VAL A 158 -1.71 39.50 21.15
N LYS A 159 -1.01 39.13 20.07
CA LYS A 159 -0.03 40.00 19.43
C LYS A 159 -0.68 41.27 18.83
N ASN A 160 -1.87 41.14 18.30
CA ASN A 160 -2.66 42.23 17.76
C ASN A 160 -3.52 42.93 18.81
N HIS A 161 -3.83 42.29 19.91
CA HIS A 161 -4.73 42.72 20.98
C HIS A 161 -4.15 42.39 22.36
N PRO A 162 -3.04 43.05 22.78
CA PRO A 162 -2.37 42.77 24.07
C PRO A 162 -3.27 43.01 25.30
N GLU A 163 -4.32 43.82 25.18
CA GLU A 163 -5.31 44.03 26.23
C GLU A 163 -6.07 42.75 26.61
N LYS A 164 -6.03 41.67 25.82
CA LYS A 164 -6.59 40.35 26.14
C LYS A 164 -5.82 39.64 27.25
N PHE A 165 -4.63 40.08 27.60
CA PHE A 165 -3.91 39.63 28.78
C PHE A 165 -4.50 40.19 30.09
N ASP A 166 -5.24 41.30 30.03
CA ASP A 166 -5.80 41.93 31.20
C ASP A 166 -6.77 40.97 31.93
N ASN A 167 -6.47 40.68 33.21
CA ASN A 167 -7.20 39.71 34.04
C ASN A 167 -7.19 38.25 33.58
N LEU A 168 -6.24 37.86 32.77
CA LEU A 168 -6.07 36.45 32.39
C LEU A 168 -5.54 35.66 33.56
N ASP A 169 -6.28 34.61 33.97
CA ASP A 169 -5.73 33.58 34.86
C ASP A 169 -4.78 32.70 34.08
N THR A 170 -3.49 32.84 34.33
CA THR A 170 -2.41 32.11 33.60
C THR A 170 -2.19 30.72 34.16
N SER A 171 -2.73 30.36 35.31
CA SER A 171 -2.48 29.06 35.96
C SER A 171 -2.98 27.88 35.14
N HIS A 172 -4.10 28.05 34.44
CA HIS A 172 -4.70 27.08 33.51
C HIS A 172 -4.92 27.68 32.12
N ALA A 173 -3.98 28.50 31.66
CA ALA A 173 -3.97 29.02 30.30
C ALA A 173 -2.67 28.65 29.58
N VAL A 174 -2.73 28.53 28.27
CA VAL A 174 -1.59 28.09 27.43
C VAL A 174 -1.55 28.90 26.14
N ILE A 175 -0.36 29.38 25.77
CA ILE A 175 -0.16 30.01 24.47
C ILE A 175 -0.20 28.96 23.37
N THR A 176 -0.92 29.23 22.29
CA THR A 176 -0.92 28.40 21.08
C THR A 176 -0.74 29.26 19.85
N ASN A 177 -0.19 28.67 18.82
CA ASN A 177 -0.19 29.22 17.47
C ASN A 177 -0.70 28.12 16.54
N PRO A 178 -1.89 28.26 15.95
CA PRO A 178 -2.44 27.24 15.07
C PRO A 178 -1.57 27.04 13.82
N VAL A 179 -0.80 25.94 13.75
CA VAL A 179 0.08 25.66 12.62
C VAL A 179 -0.71 24.98 11.50
N ARG A 180 -0.67 25.59 10.30
CA ARG A 180 -1.30 25.07 9.08
C ARG A 180 -0.34 25.01 7.89
N TYR A 181 0.80 25.66 8.01
CA TYR A 181 1.92 25.65 7.07
C TYR A 181 3.23 26.00 7.82
N LEU A 182 4.38 25.78 7.18
CA LEU A 182 5.66 25.83 7.89
C LEU A 182 6.28 27.23 7.94
N GLU A 183 6.36 27.93 6.80
CA GLU A 183 7.03 29.20 6.70
C GLU A 183 6.02 30.32 6.36
N LYS A 184 6.30 31.55 6.78
CA LYS A 184 5.40 32.70 6.53
C LYS A 184 5.02 32.87 5.06
N GLU A 185 5.95 32.57 4.17
CA GLU A 185 5.79 32.66 2.72
C GLU A 185 4.82 31.62 2.16
N ASP A 186 4.59 30.51 2.87
CA ASP A 186 3.71 29.41 2.43
C ASP A 186 2.22 29.74 2.56
N TYR A 187 1.87 30.89 3.17
CA TYR A 187 0.49 31.40 3.21
C TYR A 187 -0.20 31.37 1.85
N ALA A 188 0.50 31.83 0.79
CA ALA A 188 -0.04 31.86 -0.55
C ALA A 188 -0.32 30.47 -1.12
N ALA A 189 0.48 29.47 -0.72
CA ALA A 189 0.27 28.08 -1.13
C ALA A 189 -0.99 27.48 -0.48
N LEU A 190 -1.19 27.70 0.83
CA LEU A 190 -2.41 27.27 1.49
C LEU A 190 -3.66 27.97 0.91
N ALA A 191 -3.59 29.27 0.66
CA ALA A 191 -4.69 30.00 0.05
C ALA A 191 -5.04 29.48 -1.35
N ALA A 192 -4.02 29.22 -2.18
CA ALA A 192 -4.18 28.62 -3.50
C ALA A 192 -4.81 27.23 -3.42
N PHE A 193 -4.36 26.41 -2.49
CA PHE A 193 -4.90 25.06 -2.27
C PHE A 193 -6.37 25.09 -1.87
N LYS A 194 -6.74 25.91 -0.88
CA LYS A 194 -8.13 26.07 -0.44
C LYS A 194 -9.07 26.51 -1.58
N GLN A 195 -8.62 27.45 -2.42
CA GLN A 195 -9.38 27.88 -3.60
C GLN A 195 -9.49 26.79 -4.68
N SER A 196 -8.62 25.79 -4.68
CA SER A 196 -8.68 24.69 -5.65
C SER A 196 -9.73 23.63 -5.29
N ILE A 197 -10.08 23.51 -4.02
CA ILE A 197 -10.98 22.45 -3.50
C ILE A 197 -12.37 22.98 -3.13
N SER A 198 -12.56 24.28 -2.99
CA SER A 198 -13.84 24.90 -2.63
C SER A 198 -14.06 26.21 -3.36
N GLU A 199 -15.29 26.45 -3.81
CA GLU A 199 -15.69 27.73 -4.36
C GLU A 199 -15.81 28.83 -3.29
N ASN A 200 -16.11 28.42 -2.05
CA ASN A 200 -16.20 29.29 -0.89
C ASN A 200 -15.22 28.80 0.20
N PRO A 201 -13.90 28.99 0.01
CA PRO A 201 -12.93 28.47 0.94
C PRO A 201 -13.01 29.17 2.29
N SER A 202 -12.75 28.41 3.37
CA SER A 202 -12.56 28.99 4.70
C SER A 202 -11.39 29.99 4.70
N PRO A 203 -11.41 31.03 5.55
CA PRO A 203 -10.34 32.00 5.61
C PRO A 203 -8.97 31.35 5.84
N THR A 204 -7.94 31.94 5.22
CA THR A 204 -6.54 31.60 5.51
C THR A 204 -5.96 32.78 6.31
N TYR A 205 -5.29 32.46 7.41
CA TYR A 205 -4.71 33.46 8.30
C TYR A 205 -3.20 33.52 8.12
N PRO A 206 -2.59 34.73 7.96
CA PRO A 206 -1.15 34.87 7.70
C PRO A 206 -0.26 34.39 8.84
N ASP A 207 -0.80 34.31 10.05
CA ASP A 207 -0.05 33.95 11.26
C ASP A 207 -0.12 32.47 11.61
N ASN A 208 -0.77 31.61 10.78
CA ASN A 208 -0.88 30.17 11.00
C ASN A 208 0.35 29.37 10.49
N TYR A 209 1.53 29.98 10.56
CA TYR A 209 2.80 29.32 10.27
C TYR A 209 3.42 28.71 11.53
N PHE A 210 4.47 27.92 11.38
CA PHE A 210 5.18 27.31 12.50
C PHE A 210 6.05 28.36 13.23
N ALA A 211 5.45 29.10 14.18
CA ALA A 211 6.17 30.05 15.03
C ALA A 211 7.03 29.33 16.08
N ASP A 212 8.16 29.91 16.43
CA ASP A 212 9.13 29.35 17.36
C ASP A 212 9.50 30.31 18.52
N ASP A 213 10.43 29.86 19.35
CA ASP A 213 10.93 30.63 20.51
C ASP A 213 11.40 32.03 20.18
N SER A 214 11.94 32.27 18.99
CA SER A 214 12.48 33.56 18.60
C SER A 214 11.41 34.65 18.50
N GLU A 215 10.15 34.26 18.30
CA GLU A 215 9.03 35.19 18.22
C GLU A 215 8.17 35.18 19.51
N ILE A 216 7.88 33.98 20.03
CA ILE A 216 6.92 33.80 21.14
C ILE A 216 7.54 34.22 22.47
N ILE A 217 8.75 33.79 22.79
CA ILE A 217 9.37 34.02 24.08
C ILE A 217 9.66 35.52 24.36
N PRO A 218 10.25 36.29 23.43
CA PRO A 218 10.43 37.71 23.62
C PRO A 218 9.11 38.46 23.85
N PHE A 219 8.09 38.16 23.04
CA PHE A 219 6.78 38.78 23.16
C PHE A 219 6.12 38.49 24.52
N LEU A 220 6.13 37.24 25.00
CA LEU A 220 5.59 36.90 26.31
C LEU A 220 6.39 37.49 27.46
N THR A 221 7.70 37.61 27.31
CA THR A 221 8.59 38.25 28.31
C THR A 221 8.30 39.72 28.45
N GLU A 222 8.16 40.45 27.34
CA GLU A 222 7.83 41.89 27.31
C GLU A 222 6.47 42.19 27.95
N ASN A 223 5.53 41.25 27.83
CA ASN A 223 4.18 41.39 28.38
C ASN A 223 4.03 40.72 29.78
N ASN A 224 5.09 40.19 30.38
CA ASN A 224 5.08 39.48 31.68
C ASN A 224 4.18 38.24 31.75
N HIS A 225 4.07 37.48 30.66
CA HIS A 225 3.22 36.27 30.57
C HIS A 225 4.00 35.03 30.12
N LEU A 226 5.28 34.91 30.49
CA LEU A 226 6.14 33.79 30.13
C LEU A 226 5.56 32.43 30.62
N GLU A 227 4.81 32.44 31.68
CA GLU A 227 4.13 31.26 32.24
C GLU A 227 3.24 30.53 31.22
N LEU A 228 2.67 31.26 30.24
CA LEU A 228 1.86 30.65 29.17
C LEU A 228 2.67 29.70 28.28
N ALA A 229 3.96 30.00 28.06
CA ALA A 229 4.87 29.09 27.35
C ALA A 229 5.35 27.96 28.28
N GLU A 230 5.65 28.24 29.57
CA GLU A 230 5.99 27.22 30.54
C GLU A 230 4.88 26.18 30.70
N ASN A 231 3.61 26.59 30.60
CA ASN A 231 2.47 25.69 30.65
C ASN A 231 2.45 24.69 29.48
N THR A 232 3.03 25.01 28.31
CA THR A 232 3.19 24.03 27.23
C THR A 232 4.12 22.88 27.64
N GLN A 233 5.17 23.19 28.41
CA GLN A 233 6.07 22.19 28.99
C GLN A 233 5.37 21.35 30.06
N ARG A 234 4.63 22.00 30.99
CA ARG A 234 3.87 21.33 32.05
C ARG A 234 2.84 20.35 31.47
N ILE A 235 2.14 20.74 30.39
CA ILE A 235 1.24 19.86 29.65
C ILE A 235 2.02 18.67 29.06
N THR A 236 3.16 18.95 28.45
CA THR A 236 4.01 17.88 27.87
C THR A 236 4.49 16.89 28.92
N GLU A 237 4.78 17.32 30.15
CA GLU A 237 5.20 16.46 31.25
C GLU A 237 4.06 15.55 31.73
N GLN A 238 2.81 16.00 31.70
CA GLN A 238 1.63 15.21 32.07
C GLN A 238 1.29 14.10 31.06
N ILE A 239 1.71 14.25 29.81
CA ILE A 239 1.44 13.28 28.76
C ILE A 239 2.39 12.11 28.91
N GLN A 240 1.83 10.91 29.08
CA GLN A 240 2.54 9.63 29.20
C GLN A 240 2.18 8.67 28.06
N PHE A 241 1.62 9.19 26.97
CA PHE A 241 1.22 8.40 25.82
C PHE A 241 2.42 7.69 25.20
N ILE A 242 2.35 6.38 25.15
CA ILE A 242 3.34 5.52 24.48
C ILE A 242 2.67 4.22 24.04
N PHE A 243 2.96 3.76 22.84
CA PHE A 243 2.62 2.40 22.45
C PHE A 243 3.52 1.39 23.18
N PRO A 244 3.06 0.16 23.42
CA PRO A 244 3.88 -0.91 24.01
C PRO A 244 5.22 -1.06 23.30
N GLU A 245 6.24 -1.49 24.01
CA GLU A 245 7.54 -1.79 23.42
C GLU A 245 7.39 -2.82 22.31
N ASN A 246 8.11 -2.60 21.21
CA ASN A 246 8.05 -3.45 19.99
C ASN A 246 6.68 -3.50 19.29
N TYR A 247 5.69 -2.66 19.67
CA TYR A 247 4.36 -2.68 19.07
C TYR A 247 4.38 -2.73 17.53
N PHE A 248 5.23 -1.97 16.87
CA PHE A 248 5.33 -1.89 15.42
C PHE A 248 6.41 -2.82 14.83
N THR A 249 6.94 -3.78 15.60
CA THR A 249 7.85 -4.79 15.07
C THR A 249 7.06 -5.90 14.39
N THR A 250 7.65 -6.49 13.36
CA THR A 250 6.98 -7.55 12.57
C THR A 250 6.47 -8.72 13.42
N PRO A 251 7.23 -9.27 14.41
CA PRO A 251 6.70 -10.37 15.24
C PRO A 251 5.44 -9.98 16.00
N GLU A 252 5.44 -8.81 16.64
CA GLU A 252 4.30 -8.35 17.44
C GLU A 252 3.10 -7.94 16.56
N ALA A 253 3.34 -7.34 15.41
CA ALA A 253 2.30 -7.05 14.44
C ALA A 253 1.64 -8.34 13.92
N HIS A 254 2.44 -9.38 13.63
CA HIS A 254 1.90 -10.69 13.21
C HIS A 254 1.12 -11.40 14.33
N ASN A 255 1.53 -11.28 15.59
CA ASN A 255 0.76 -11.81 16.72
C ASN A 255 -0.63 -11.16 16.77
N ARG A 256 -0.68 -9.83 16.75
CA ARG A 256 -1.96 -9.11 16.71
C ARG A 256 -2.78 -9.42 15.47
N MET A 257 -2.13 -9.63 14.31
CA MET A 257 -2.81 -10.00 13.08
C MET A 257 -3.54 -11.35 13.21
N ARG A 258 -2.92 -12.34 13.87
CA ARG A 258 -3.55 -13.64 14.15
C ARG A 258 -4.70 -13.52 15.13
N GLU A 259 -4.53 -12.67 16.17
CA GLU A 259 -5.54 -12.41 17.20
C GLU A 259 -6.74 -11.63 16.63
N SER A 260 -6.50 -10.71 15.69
CA SER A 260 -7.56 -9.88 15.10
C SER A 260 -8.42 -10.60 14.05
N LEU A 261 -7.99 -11.77 13.54
CA LEU A 261 -8.77 -12.53 12.56
C LEU A 261 -10.04 -13.13 13.16
N PRO A 262 -11.08 -13.35 12.34
CA PRO A 262 -12.27 -14.11 12.78
C PRO A 262 -11.92 -15.44 13.40
N ASP A 263 -12.65 -15.84 14.43
CA ASP A 263 -12.43 -17.09 15.13
C ASP A 263 -13.02 -18.28 14.36
N PHE A 264 -12.26 -19.38 14.35
CA PHE A 264 -12.67 -20.69 13.86
C PHE A 264 -12.49 -21.71 14.98
N GLU A 265 -13.51 -22.49 15.26
CA GLU A 265 -13.44 -23.53 16.27
C GLU A 265 -12.44 -24.61 15.86
N ASP A 266 -11.44 -24.89 16.69
CA ASP A 266 -10.39 -25.89 16.41
C ASP A 266 -9.76 -25.74 15.00
N ALA A 267 -9.26 -24.54 14.70
CA ALA A 267 -8.80 -24.14 13.37
C ALA A 267 -7.77 -25.10 12.75
N GLU A 268 -6.85 -25.65 13.55
CA GLU A 268 -5.83 -26.60 13.08
C GLU A 268 -6.47 -27.90 12.54
N ASN A 269 -7.34 -28.54 13.33
CA ASN A 269 -7.98 -29.77 12.92
C ASN A 269 -8.98 -29.55 11.79
N GLN A 270 -9.67 -28.38 11.77
CA GLN A 270 -10.57 -28.03 10.69
C GLN A 270 -9.80 -27.85 9.36
N LEU A 271 -8.68 -27.12 9.37
CA LEU A 271 -7.84 -26.95 8.18
C LEU A 271 -7.31 -28.29 7.65
N ARG A 272 -6.80 -29.13 8.56
CA ARG A 272 -6.30 -30.46 8.23
C ARG A 272 -7.39 -31.34 7.61
N ALA A 273 -8.58 -31.36 8.19
CA ALA A 273 -9.68 -32.15 7.69
C ALA A 273 -10.11 -31.78 6.26
N ILE A 274 -10.25 -30.45 6.00
CA ILE A 274 -10.60 -29.93 4.68
C ILE A 274 -9.49 -30.23 3.65
N ALA A 275 -8.22 -30.07 4.05
CA ALA A 275 -7.10 -30.34 3.16
C ALA A 275 -6.98 -31.83 2.79
N VAL A 276 -7.19 -32.71 3.75
CA VAL A 276 -7.22 -34.19 3.49
C VAL A 276 -8.40 -34.57 2.61
N GLU A 277 -9.60 -34.03 2.85
CA GLU A 277 -10.75 -34.24 1.97
C GLU A 277 -10.47 -33.79 0.53
N GLY A 278 -9.86 -32.59 0.38
CA GLY A 278 -9.45 -32.07 -0.92
C GLY A 278 -8.39 -32.95 -1.60
N PHE A 279 -7.47 -33.53 -0.82
CA PHE A 279 -6.48 -34.48 -1.31
C PHE A 279 -7.12 -35.75 -1.85
N GLU A 280 -8.05 -36.34 -1.09
CA GLU A 280 -8.78 -37.56 -1.52
C GLU A 280 -9.60 -37.34 -2.79
N GLN A 281 -10.25 -36.16 -2.90
CA GLN A 281 -11.04 -35.82 -4.09
C GLN A 281 -10.18 -35.64 -5.35
N LYS A 282 -8.89 -35.29 -5.21
CA LYS A 282 -7.97 -34.98 -6.32
C LYS A 282 -6.90 -36.06 -6.55
N LEU A 283 -7.00 -37.24 -5.93
CA LEU A 283 -6.01 -38.32 -6.06
C LEU A 283 -5.63 -38.63 -7.52
N ASN A 284 -6.58 -38.56 -8.44
CA ASN A 284 -6.37 -38.85 -9.86
C ASN A 284 -5.51 -37.79 -10.60
N GLU A 285 -5.21 -36.67 -9.95
CA GLU A 285 -4.44 -35.55 -10.53
C GLU A 285 -2.96 -35.60 -10.15
N PHE A 286 -2.56 -36.58 -9.30
CA PHE A 286 -1.20 -36.69 -8.79
C PHE A 286 -0.45 -37.82 -9.49
N ASP A 287 0.69 -37.48 -10.12
CA ASP A 287 1.57 -38.46 -10.76
C ASP A 287 2.28 -39.35 -9.72
N ASN A 288 2.51 -38.81 -8.51
CA ASN A 288 3.13 -39.51 -7.37
C ASN A 288 2.38 -39.15 -6.08
N GLU A 289 1.56 -40.09 -5.60
CA GLU A 289 0.74 -39.89 -4.40
C GLU A 289 1.58 -39.66 -3.13
N GLN A 290 2.71 -40.34 -2.98
CA GLN A 290 3.56 -40.19 -1.81
C GLN A 290 4.22 -38.80 -1.77
N GLU A 291 4.71 -38.29 -2.89
CA GLU A 291 5.26 -36.95 -3.01
C GLU A 291 4.20 -35.87 -2.69
N ALA A 292 2.99 -36.07 -3.18
CA ALA A 292 1.88 -35.17 -2.90
C ALA A 292 1.51 -35.18 -1.41
N TRP A 293 1.51 -36.33 -0.78
CA TRP A 293 1.25 -36.49 0.66
C TRP A 293 2.35 -35.83 1.51
N ASP A 294 3.60 -36.05 1.15
CA ASP A 294 4.76 -35.45 1.84
C ASP A 294 4.71 -33.92 1.75
N ARG A 295 4.32 -33.40 0.59
CA ARG A 295 4.12 -31.95 0.40
C ARG A 295 2.97 -31.40 1.24
N LEU A 296 1.83 -32.10 1.32
CA LEU A 296 0.70 -31.73 2.16
C LEU A 296 1.10 -31.69 3.63
N ALA A 297 1.78 -32.75 4.11
CA ALA A 297 2.24 -32.83 5.49
C ALA A 297 3.18 -31.68 5.86
N TYR A 298 4.13 -31.39 4.98
CA TYR A 298 5.10 -30.30 5.15
C TYR A 298 4.41 -28.93 5.24
N GLU A 299 3.50 -28.64 4.31
CA GLU A 299 2.81 -27.33 4.33
C GLU A 299 1.88 -27.18 5.53
N LEU A 300 1.16 -28.24 5.94
CA LEU A 300 0.31 -28.19 7.14
C LEU A 300 1.12 -28.00 8.42
N GLU A 301 2.30 -28.63 8.52
CA GLU A 301 3.20 -28.43 9.64
C GLU A 301 3.74 -26.99 9.69
N ASP A 302 4.16 -26.43 8.56
CA ASP A 302 4.66 -25.06 8.49
C ASP A 302 3.57 -24.02 8.81
N ILE A 303 2.35 -24.22 8.29
CA ILE A 303 1.21 -23.34 8.58
C ILE A 303 0.88 -23.39 10.09
N GLY A 304 0.87 -24.60 10.70
CA GLY A 304 0.62 -24.80 12.12
C GLY A 304 1.70 -24.17 13.01
N ASN A 305 2.98 -24.37 12.67
CA ASN A 305 4.10 -23.78 13.42
C ASN A 305 4.06 -22.23 13.43
N HIS A 306 3.44 -21.62 12.42
CA HIS A 306 3.31 -20.17 12.29
C HIS A 306 1.92 -19.64 12.70
N HIS A 307 0.98 -20.52 13.07
CA HIS A 307 -0.39 -20.19 13.46
C HIS A 307 -1.17 -19.37 12.43
N TRP A 308 -1.10 -19.77 11.14
CA TRP A 308 -1.80 -19.09 10.05
C TRP A 308 -3.07 -19.81 9.56
N GLU A 309 -3.55 -20.82 10.29
CA GLU A 309 -4.70 -21.64 9.93
C GLU A 309 -5.95 -20.80 9.64
N LYS A 310 -6.20 -19.78 10.49
CA LYS A 310 -7.36 -18.88 10.34
C LYS A 310 -7.38 -18.16 8.99
N VAL A 311 -6.21 -17.79 8.46
CA VAL A 311 -6.11 -17.11 7.15
C VAL A 311 -6.55 -18.04 6.03
N PHE A 312 -6.08 -19.29 6.04
CA PHE A 312 -6.48 -20.30 5.03
C PHE A 312 -7.96 -20.63 5.12
N LEU A 313 -8.48 -20.79 6.33
CA LEU A 313 -9.91 -21.08 6.56
C LEU A 313 -10.80 -19.94 6.09
N PHE A 314 -10.41 -18.69 6.37
CA PHE A 314 -11.11 -17.50 5.90
C PHE A 314 -11.20 -17.47 4.37
N HIS A 315 -10.10 -17.64 3.68
CA HIS A 315 -10.09 -17.62 2.21
C HIS A 315 -10.80 -18.84 1.60
N HIS A 316 -10.68 -20.01 2.20
CA HIS A 316 -11.46 -21.20 1.82
C HIS A 316 -12.95 -20.93 1.89
N GLU A 317 -13.40 -20.33 2.98
CA GLU A 317 -14.80 -20.02 3.20
C GLU A 317 -15.35 -19.06 2.15
N VAL A 318 -14.66 -17.92 1.92
CA VAL A 318 -15.06 -16.90 0.94
C VAL A 318 -15.12 -17.50 -0.46
N THR A 319 -14.10 -18.24 -0.89
CA THR A 319 -14.03 -18.84 -2.22
C THR A 319 -15.05 -19.98 -2.40
N SER A 320 -15.35 -20.72 -1.32
CA SER A 320 -16.37 -21.76 -1.34
C SER A 320 -17.78 -21.18 -1.44
N TRP A 321 -18.06 -20.12 -0.69
CA TRP A 321 -19.32 -19.39 -0.82
C TRP A 321 -19.51 -18.83 -2.25
N CYS A 322 -18.47 -18.24 -2.84
CA CYS A 322 -18.51 -17.76 -4.22
C CYS A 322 -18.91 -18.87 -5.19
N ARG A 323 -18.26 -20.03 -5.10
CA ARG A 323 -18.59 -21.19 -5.97
C ARG A 323 -20.02 -21.70 -5.79
N GLN A 324 -20.49 -21.77 -4.54
CA GLN A 324 -21.86 -22.19 -4.23
C GLN A 324 -22.92 -21.23 -4.80
N ASN A 325 -22.57 -19.94 -4.92
CA ASN A 325 -23.43 -18.90 -5.49
C ASN A 325 -23.15 -18.62 -6.97
N GLY A 326 -22.33 -19.44 -7.64
CA GLY A 326 -22.02 -19.30 -9.06
C GLY A 326 -21.24 -18.02 -9.40
N ILE A 327 -20.42 -17.52 -8.46
CA ILE A 327 -19.47 -16.42 -8.68
C ILE A 327 -18.14 -17.04 -9.08
N GLU A 328 -17.60 -16.63 -10.22
CA GLU A 328 -16.31 -17.17 -10.68
C GLU A 328 -15.16 -16.63 -9.83
N VAL A 329 -14.27 -17.57 -9.48
CA VAL A 329 -13.02 -17.30 -8.77
C VAL A 329 -11.87 -17.72 -9.67
N GLY A 330 -10.86 -16.84 -9.80
CA GLY A 330 -9.70 -17.06 -10.64
C GLY A 330 -8.84 -18.25 -10.20
N PRO A 331 -7.95 -18.72 -11.07
CA PRO A 331 -7.08 -19.86 -10.75
C PRO A 331 -6.02 -19.53 -9.70
N GLY A 332 -5.83 -18.26 -9.40
CA GLY A 332 -4.88 -17.72 -8.44
C GLY A 332 -4.08 -16.57 -9.04
N ARG A 333 -3.41 -15.83 -8.17
CA ARG A 333 -2.59 -14.67 -8.50
C ARG A 333 -1.41 -14.59 -7.54
N GLY A 334 -0.37 -13.85 -7.89
CA GLY A 334 0.77 -13.68 -7.01
C GLY A 334 1.46 -14.99 -6.68
N SER A 335 1.76 -15.22 -5.39
CA SER A 335 2.46 -16.42 -4.92
C SER A 335 1.54 -17.52 -4.38
N ALA A 336 0.27 -17.22 -4.08
CA ALA A 336 -0.67 -18.17 -3.49
C ALA A 336 -0.81 -19.51 -4.27
N PRO A 337 -0.77 -19.55 -5.63
CA PRO A 337 -0.80 -20.82 -6.36
C PRO A 337 0.41 -21.74 -6.11
N GLY A 338 1.46 -21.26 -5.41
CA GLY A 338 2.60 -22.08 -4.97
C GLY A 338 2.28 -23.00 -3.79
N SER A 339 1.18 -22.75 -3.05
CA SER A 339 0.74 -23.60 -1.93
C SER A 339 -0.15 -24.74 -2.38
N PHE A 340 0.22 -25.94 -1.99
CA PHE A 340 -0.56 -27.16 -2.24
C PHE A 340 -1.80 -27.22 -1.35
N VAL A 341 -1.70 -26.80 -0.10
CA VAL A 341 -2.87 -26.64 0.80
C VAL A 341 -3.88 -25.68 0.17
N SER A 342 -3.47 -24.52 -0.37
CA SER A 342 -4.38 -23.58 -1.05
C SER A 342 -5.11 -24.20 -2.24
N TYR A 343 -4.43 -25.07 -3.00
CA TYR A 343 -5.01 -25.83 -4.10
C TYR A 343 -6.02 -26.88 -3.61
N LEU A 344 -5.70 -27.61 -2.54
CA LEU A 344 -6.59 -28.65 -1.97
C LEU A 344 -7.85 -28.03 -1.35
N LEU A 345 -7.72 -26.90 -0.67
CA LEU A 345 -8.85 -26.13 -0.14
C LEU A 345 -9.68 -25.45 -1.25
N GLY A 346 -9.19 -25.46 -2.49
CA GLY A 346 -9.83 -24.78 -3.60
C GLY A 346 -9.75 -23.25 -3.52
N ILE A 347 -8.85 -22.68 -2.72
CA ILE A 347 -8.56 -21.24 -2.74
C ILE A 347 -7.96 -20.88 -4.10
N THR A 348 -7.06 -21.73 -4.62
CA THR A 348 -6.49 -21.63 -5.97
C THR A 348 -6.90 -22.85 -6.83
N ASN A 349 -6.72 -22.74 -8.17
CA ASN A 349 -7.01 -23.82 -9.12
C ASN A 349 -5.76 -24.28 -9.90
N VAL A 350 -4.58 -23.92 -9.46
CA VAL A 350 -3.30 -24.34 -10.04
C VAL A 350 -2.74 -25.46 -9.19
N ASN A 351 -2.51 -26.63 -9.78
CA ASN A 351 -1.80 -27.72 -9.11
C ASN A 351 -0.29 -27.38 -9.06
N PRO A 352 0.28 -27.04 -7.88
CA PRO A 352 1.67 -26.60 -7.80
C PRO A 352 2.68 -27.71 -8.09
N LEU A 353 2.33 -28.98 -7.85
CA LEU A 353 3.20 -30.12 -8.14
C LEU A 353 3.38 -30.30 -9.64
N LYS A 354 2.28 -30.25 -10.41
CA LYS A 354 2.31 -30.37 -11.87
C LYS A 354 3.13 -29.28 -12.56
N HIS A 355 3.20 -28.10 -11.96
CA HIS A 355 3.92 -26.96 -12.53
C HIS A 355 5.27 -26.66 -11.84
N GLY A 356 5.73 -27.52 -10.92
CA GLY A 356 6.99 -27.35 -10.21
C GLY A 356 7.08 -26.02 -9.43
N LEU A 357 5.99 -25.64 -8.74
CA LEU A 357 5.94 -24.39 -7.97
C LEU A 357 6.47 -24.61 -6.54
N VAL A 358 7.13 -23.57 -6.02
CA VAL A 358 7.85 -23.60 -4.74
C VAL A 358 7.01 -22.92 -3.67
N TYR A 359 6.69 -23.64 -2.58
CA TYR A 359 5.89 -23.13 -1.45
C TYR A 359 6.56 -21.99 -0.71
N GLU A 360 7.88 -22.06 -0.53
CA GLU A 360 8.66 -21.07 0.21
C GLU A 360 8.68 -19.70 -0.48
N ARG A 361 8.22 -19.62 -1.74
CA ARG A 361 7.96 -18.36 -2.40
C ARG A 361 6.69 -17.69 -1.88
N PHE A 362 5.71 -18.45 -1.43
CA PHE A 362 4.45 -17.99 -0.83
C PHE A 362 4.63 -17.76 0.67
N LEU A 363 4.89 -18.81 1.46
CA LEU A 363 5.16 -18.74 2.88
C LEU A 363 6.56 -19.28 3.16
N ASN A 364 7.35 -18.61 4.00
CA ASN A 364 8.76 -18.91 4.21
C ASN A 364 9.10 -18.87 5.70
N SER A 365 9.48 -20.00 6.27
CA SER A 365 9.82 -20.17 7.68
C SER A 365 11.02 -19.34 8.15
N GLU A 366 12.00 -19.10 7.26
CA GLU A 366 13.18 -18.28 7.57
C GLU A 366 12.86 -16.75 7.50
N ARG A 367 11.66 -16.40 7.15
CA ARG A 367 11.23 -15.04 7.05
C ARG A 367 9.94 -14.82 7.82
N LEU A 368 9.95 -13.83 8.70
CA LEU A 368 8.71 -13.34 9.29
C LEU A 368 7.84 -12.72 8.19
N CYS A 369 6.85 -13.46 7.73
CA CYS A 369 5.84 -13.01 6.78
C CYS A 369 4.50 -13.68 7.10
N TYR A 370 3.43 -13.04 6.65
CA TYR A 370 2.09 -13.62 6.65
C TYR A 370 1.74 -14.14 5.26
N PRO A 371 0.81 -15.12 5.13
CA PRO A 371 0.30 -15.56 3.84
C PRO A 371 -0.51 -14.45 3.19
N ASP A 372 -0.07 -13.97 2.03
CA ASP A 372 -0.70 -12.91 1.25
C ASP A 372 -1.50 -13.54 0.11
N PHE A 373 -2.83 -13.53 0.25
CA PHE A 373 -3.75 -14.08 -0.73
C PHE A 373 -4.33 -12.98 -1.62
N ASP A 374 -3.80 -12.88 -2.83
CA ASP A 374 -4.42 -12.14 -3.92
C ASP A 374 -5.41 -13.05 -4.66
N ILE A 375 -6.70 -12.75 -4.64
CA ILE A 375 -7.72 -13.57 -5.28
C ILE A 375 -8.55 -12.74 -6.26
N ASP A 376 -8.61 -13.20 -7.51
CA ASP A 376 -9.44 -12.60 -8.54
C ASP A 376 -10.88 -13.17 -8.48
N TYR A 377 -11.87 -12.28 -8.52
CA TYR A 377 -13.29 -12.59 -8.56
C TYR A 377 -13.95 -12.01 -9.81
N ASP A 378 -15.07 -12.57 -10.22
CA ASP A 378 -15.96 -12.02 -11.25
C ASP A 378 -16.24 -10.53 -10.95
N TYR A 379 -15.82 -9.63 -11.86
CA TYR A 379 -15.88 -8.18 -11.65
C TYR A 379 -17.31 -7.69 -11.39
N GLU A 380 -18.29 -8.14 -12.18
CA GLU A 380 -19.68 -7.70 -12.04
C GLU A 380 -20.29 -8.13 -10.70
N ARG A 381 -19.84 -9.26 -10.16
CA ARG A 381 -20.40 -9.87 -8.95
C ARG A 381 -19.55 -9.64 -7.70
N LEU A 382 -18.42 -8.94 -7.81
CA LEU A 382 -17.55 -8.59 -6.68
C LEU A 382 -18.30 -7.86 -5.54
N PRO A 383 -19.24 -6.92 -5.81
CA PRO A 383 -20.00 -6.28 -4.74
C PRO A 383 -20.78 -7.27 -3.87
N GLU A 384 -21.27 -8.39 -4.44
CA GLU A 384 -21.98 -9.43 -3.69
C GLU A 384 -21.06 -10.14 -2.68
N VAL A 385 -19.78 -10.34 -3.05
CA VAL A 385 -18.79 -10.94 -2.15
C VAL A 385 -18.54 -10.02 -0.95
N ALA A 386 -18.41 -8.72 -1.18
CA ALA A 386 -18.22 -7.74 -0.13
C ALA A 386 -19.42 -7.63 0.81
N GLU A 387 -20.65 -7.63 0.26
CA GLU A 387 -21.88 -7.64 1.07
C GLU A 387 -22.02 -8.95 1.88
N HIS A 388 -21.66 -10.10 1.30
CA HIS A 388 -21.66 -11.37 2.04
C HIS A 388 -20.74 -11.30 3.27
N LEU A 389 -19.55 -10.71 3.15
CA LEU A 389 -18.66 -10.53 4.29
C LEU A 389 -19.31 -9.69 5.37
N LYS A 390 -19.98 -8.58 5.00
CA LYS A 390 -20.72 -7.73 5.95
C LYS A 390 -21.88 -8.46 6.62
N GLU A 391 -22.66 -9.21 5.85
CA GLU A 391 -23.79 -9.99 6.37
C GLU A 391 -23.34 -11.07 7.35
N LYS A 392 -22.20 -11.72 7.05
CA LYS A 392 -21.70 -12.82 7.86
C LYS A 392 -20.98 -12.35 9.12
N TYR A 393 -20.06 -11.41 9.01
CA TYR A 393 -19.21 -10.98 10.13
C TYR A 393 -19.77 -9.76 10.87
N GLY A 394 -20.58 -8.94 10.23
CA GLY A 394 -21.14 -7.73 10.76
C GLY A 394 -20.53 -6.46 10.14
N GLU A 395 -21.29 -5.36 10.16
CA GLU A 395 -20.89 -4.09 9.56
C GLU A 395 -19.63 -3.48 10.22
N ASP A 396 -19.52 -3.62 11.54
CA ASP A 396 -18.40 -3.09 12.33
C ASP A 396 -17.15 -3.98 12.28
N PHE A 397 -17.18 -5.09 11.55
CA PHE A 397 -16.11 -6.08 11.46
C PHE A 397 -15.46 -6.12 10.06
N VAL A 398 -16.11 -5.50 9.07
CA VAL A 398 -15.66 -5.50 7.69
C VAL A 398 -15.52 -4.07 7.19
N VAL A 399 -14.29 -3.63 6.95
CA VAL A 399 -14.00 -2.25 6.54
C VAL A 399 -13.12 -2.20 5.30
N ARG A 400 -13.29 -1.15 4.52
CA ARG A 400 -12.43 -0.85 3.36
C ARG A 400 -11.18 -0.08 3.78
N ILE A 401 -10.18 -0.08 2.94
CA ILE A 401 -8.89 0.57 3.24
C ILE A 401 -8.84 1.94 2.57
N ALA A 402 -8.45 2.97 3.35
CA ALA A 402 -8.25 4.31 2.82
C ALA A 402 -6.95 4.45 2.00
N THR A 403 -7.01 5.34 1.04
CA THR A 403 -5.85 5.88 0.33
C THR A 403 -5.90 7.40 0.34
N TYR A 404 -4.72 8.03 0.33
CA TYR A 404 -4.63 9.50 0.29
C TYR A 404 -3.97 9.93 -1.03
N GLY A 405 -4.75 10.60 -1.87
CA GLY A 405 -4.26 11.18 -3.10
C GLY A 405 -3.33 12.35 -2.80
N ARG A 406 -2.17 12.36 -3.45
CA ARG A 406 -1.16 13.43 -3.29
C ARG A 406 -1.06 14.24 -4.56
N LEU A 407 -0.98 15.57 -4.41
CA LEU A 407 -0.79 16.48 -5.52
C LEU A 407 0.50 16.18 -6.27
N LYS A 408 0.36 15.99 -7.58
CA LYS A 408 1.49 15.78 -8.51
C LYS A 408 1.97 17.12 -9.06
N CYS A 409 3.20 17.17 -9.51
CA CYS A 409 3.86 18.35 -10.08
C CYS A 409 2.96 19.14 -11.08
N TRP A 410 2.28 18.47 -12.01
CA TRP A 410 1.41 19.15 -12.96
C TRP A 410 0.13 19.73 -12.33
N GLN A 411 -0.41 19.10 -11.28
CA GLN A 411 -1.59 19.59 -10.56
C GLN A 411 -1.24 20.84 -9.75
N THR A 412 -0.09 20.83 -9.09
CA THR A 412 0.37 21.98 -8.29
C THR A 412 0.67 23.18 -9.17
N LEU A 413 1.19 22.95 -10.40
CA LEU A 413 1.37 24.01 -11.41
C LEU A 413 0.02 24.66 -11.76
N GLU A 414 -1.03 23.87 -12.00
CA GLU A 414 -2.35 24.41 -12.34
C GLU A 414 -2.98 25.19 -11.18
N ILE A 415 -2.87 24.66 -9.95
CA ILE A 415 -3.37 25.32 -8.74
C ILE A 415 -2.69 26.68 -8.56
N ALA A 416 -1.36 26.72 -8.63
CA ALA A 416 -0.57 27.94 -8.49
C ALA A 416 -0.88 28.95 -9.60
N ALA A 417 -1.03 28.48 -10.84
CA ALA A 417 -1.34 29.29 -12.00
C ALA A 417 -2.74 29.93 -11.89
N LYS A 418 -3.75 29.13 -11.51
CA LYS A 418 -5.12 29.62 -11.29
C LYS A 418 -5.16 30.69 -10.20
N TYR A 419 -4.49 30.46 -9.08
CA TYR A 419 -4.39 31.41 -7.97
C TYR A 419 -3.74 32.75 -8.37
N LEU A 420 -2.73 32.69 -9.23
CA LEU A 420 -1.99 33.87 -9.71
C LEU A 420 -2.56 34.46 -11.01
N ASN A 421 -3.72 33.96 -11.49
CA ASN A 421 -4.41 34.42 -12.69
C ASN A 421 -3.56 34.31 -13.99
N TYR A 422 -2.76 33.24 -14.12
CA TYR A 422 -2.12 32.91 -15.40
C TYR A 422 -3.16 32.39 -16.41
N SER A 423 -2.97 32.73 -17.68
CA SER A 423 -3.82 32.21 -18.73
C SER A 423 -3.56 30.74 -19.04
N ALA A 424 -4.57 30.05 -19.58
CA ALA A 424 -4.38 28.68 -20.03
C ALA A 424 -3.32 28.56 -21.15
N GLU A 425 -3.20 29.57 -22.00
CA GLU A 425 -2.22 29.61 -23.08
C GLU A 425 -0.76 29.61 -22.57
N GLU A 426 -0.52 30.20 -21.42
CA GLU A 426 0.80 30.21 -20.77
C GLU A 426 1.14 28.88 -20.13
N ILE A 427 0.17 28.17 -19.56
CA ILE A 427 0.37 27.01 -18.68
C ILE A 427 0.21 25.68 -19.39
N LEU A 428 -0.77 25.52 -20.29
CA LEU A 428 -1.02 24.23 -20.98
C LEU A 428 0.19 23.66 -21.70
N PRO A 429 1.04 24.47 -22.41
CA PRO A 429 2.24 23.94 -23.04
C PRO A 429 3.27 23.39 -22.04
N ILE A 430 3.39 24.02 -20.85
CA ILE A 430 4.31 23.58 -19.79
C ILE A 430 3.78 22.31 -19.11
N LYS A 431 2.49 22.28 -18.80
CA LYS A 431 1.81 21.09 -18.26
C LYS A 431 2.00 19.89 -19.19
N LYS A 432 1.81 20.08 -20.52
CA LYS A 432 1.98 19.01 -21.50
C LYS A 432 3.40 18.44 -21.47
N ILE A 433 4.43 19.30 -21.41
CA ILE A 433 5.82 18.85 -21.30
C ILE A 433 6.02 18.00 -20.03
N ILE A 434 5.50 18.45 -18.87
CA ILE A 434 5.59 17.68 -17.62
C ILE A 434 4.89 16.32 -17.74
N LEU A 435 3.73 16.26 -18.39
CA LEU A 435 2.98 15.02 -18.60
C LEU A 435 3.67 14.09 -19.62
N ASP A 436 4.26 14.63 -20.71
CA ASP A 436 4.93 13.84 -21.74
C ASP A 436 6.19 13.11 -21.20
N PHE A 437 6.82 13.65 -20.15
CA PHE A 437 7.90 12.95 -19.43
C PHE A 437 7.40 11.75 -18.63
N CYS A 438 6.08 11.58 -18.42
CA CYS A 438 5.37 10.43 -17.81
C CYS A 438 6.10 9.71 -16.67
N LEU A 439 7.01 10.37 -15.97
CA LEU A 439 7.79 9.77 -14.92
C LEU A 439 7.06 9.96 -13.59
N PRO A 440 6.74 8.89 -12.84
CA PRO A 440 6.01 8.96 -11.59
C PRO A 440 6.72 9.76 -10.47
N ARG A 441 7.97 10.20 -10.74
CA ARG A 441 8.82 10.90 -9.78
C ARG A 441 9.27 12.29 -10.24
N VAL A 442 8.53 12.93 -11.17
CA VAL A 442 8.81 14.31 -11.58
C VAL A 442 8.41 15.27 -10.45
N THR A 443 9.36 16.06 -9.96
CA THR A 443 9.13 17.13 -8.99
C THR A 443 9.84 18.40 -9.45
N PHE A 444 9.32 19.57 -9.04
CA PHE A 444 9.99 20.86 -9.32
C PHE A 444 11.40 20.91 -8.75
N SER A 445 11.60 20.38 -7.53
CA SER A 445 12.92 20.32 -6.92
C SER A 445 13.91 19.54 -7.78
N ARG A 446 13.52 18.38 -8.30
CA ARG A 446 14.37 17.57 -9.20
C ARG A 446 14.57 18.20 -10.57
N LEU A 447 13.56 18.91 -11.08
CA LEU A 447 13.66 19.64 -12.35
C LEU A 447 14.60 20.84 -12.27
N LEU A 448 14.77 21.45 -11.09
CA LEU A 448 15.63 22.59 -10.86
C LEU A 448 17.04 22.21 -10.38
N ASP A 449 17.22 21.01 -9.83
CA ASP A 449 18.50 20.50 -9.35
C ASP A 449 19.36 20.00 -10.51
N SER A 450 20.45 20.68 -10.81
CA SER A 450 21.39 20.33 -11.88
C SER A 450 22.12 18.98 -11.69
N SER A 451 22.13 18.44 -10.47
CA SER A 451 22.69 17.11 -10.17
C SER A 451 21.69 15.97 -10.44
N SER A 452 20.41 16.30 -10.48
CA SER A 452 19.32 15.35 -10.67
C SER A 452 19.39 14.66 -12.05
N TYR A 453 19.09 13.36 -12.07
CA TYR A 453 18.87 12.57 -13.29
C TYR A 453 17.82 13.24 -14.21
N LEU A 454 16.69 13.70 -13.64
CA LEU A 454 15.64 14.35 -14.42
C LEU A 454 16.13 15.64 -15.11
N TYR A 455 16.97 16.41 -14.45
CA TYR A 455 17.57 17.59 -15.04
C TYR A 455 18.48 17.23 -16.21
N LYS A 456 19.29 16.18 -16.09
CA LYS A 456 20.20 15.71 -17.13
C LYS A 456 19.47 15.16 -18.37
N ASP A 457 18.36 14.44 -18.15
CA ASP A 457 17.60 13.84 -19.23
C ASP A 457 16.62 14.80 -19.91
N VAL A 458 16.05 15.73 -19.16
CA VAL A 458 15.05 16.68 -19.66
C VAL A 458 15.70 17.85 -20.43
N ILE A 459 16.80 18.39 -19.94
CA ILE A 459 17.46 19.57 -20.53
C ILE A 459 17.97 19.37 -21.96
N PRO A 460 18.53 18.20 -22.35
CA PRO A 460 19.01 18.00 -23.71
C PRO A 460 17.91 18.04 -24.78
N HIS A 461 16.64 17.90 -24.39
CA HIS A 461 15.51 17.93 -25.31
C HIS A 461 14.95 19.36 -25.43
N TRP A 462 14.50 19.73 -26.63
CA TRP A 462 13.93 21.06 -26.91
C TRP A 462 12.83 21.44 -25.92
N ASP A 463 11.94 20.53 -25.59
CA ASP A 463 10.86 20.75 -24.63
C ASP A 463 11.39 20.95 -23.21
N GLY A 464 12.48 20.26 -22.84
CA GLY A 464 13.17 20.45 -21.57
C GLY A 464 13.79 21.84 -21.44
N VAL A 465 14.40 22.37 -22.52
CA VAL A 465 14.93 23.74 -22.55
C VAL A 465 13.81 24.76 -22.30
N LYS A 466 12.66 24.58 -22.94
CA LYS A 466 11.48 25.42 -22.74
C LYS A 466 10.97 25.36 -21.29
N LEU A 467 10.87 24.15 -20.73
CA LEU A 467 10.48 23.93 -19.35
C LEU A 467 11.45 24.61 -18.37
N GLN A 468 12.76 24.44 -18.54
CA GLN A 468 13.78 25.08 -17.71
C GLN A 468 13.75 26.60 -17.83
N GLY A 469 13.55 27.14 -19.02
CA GLY A 469 13.37 28.56 -19.25
C GLY A 469 12.19 29.12 -18.47
N PHE A 470 11.05 28.44 -18.52
CA PHE A 470 9.85 28.82 -17.76
C PHE A 470 10.08 28.75 -16.24
N LEU A 471 10.65 27.66 -15.73
CA LEU A 471 10.85 27.44 -14.29
C LEU A 471 11.85 28.40 -13.66
N ARG A 472 12.81 28.92 -14.44
CA ARG A 472 13.87 29.84 -13.98
C ARG A 472 13.59 31.31 -14.27
N ASP A 473 12.51 31.62 -14.98
CA ASP A 473 12.11 32.99 -15.21
C ASP A 473 11.63 33.62 -13.91
N LYS A 474 12.22 34.77 -13.55
CA LYS A 474 11.86 35.57 -12.37
C LYS A 474 10.37 35.93 -12.32
N LYS A 475 9.72 36.09 -13.49
CA LYS A 475 8.26 36.29 -13.57
C LYS A 475 7.49 35.13 -12.91
N ASN A 476 8.01 33.93 -13.01
CA ASN A 476 7.37 32.71 -12.57
C ASN A 476 7.83 32.23 -11.17
N GLU A 477 8.75 32.95 -10.52
CA GLU A 477 9.32 32.57 -9.22
C GLU A 477 8.26 32.29 -8.15
N LYS A 478 7.28 33.18 -8.02
CA LYS A 478 6.17 33.00 -7.08
C LYS A 478 5.30 31.79 -7.42
N LEU A 479 5.03 31.57 -8.71
CA LEU A 479 4.27 30.42 -9.20
C LEU A 479 4.99 29.11 -8.87
N VAL A 480 6.27 29.05 -9.19
CA VAL A 480 7.11 27.85 -8.94
C VAL A 480 7.21 27.59 -7.44
N LYS A 481 7.39 28.63 -6.60
CA LYS A 481 7.45 28.48 -5.14
C LYS A 481 6.14 27.89 -4.58
N ILE A 482 4.97 28.43 -4.96
CA ILE A 482 3.67 27.90 -4.55
C ILE A 482 3.53 26.46 -5.00
N ALA A 483 3.86 26.14 -6.26
CA ALA A 483 3.75 24.80 -6.79
C ALA A 483 4.67 23.80 -6.05
N GLN A 484 5.90 24.19 -5.72
CA GLN A 484 6.83 23.35 -4.94
C GLN A 484 6.32 23.08 -3.52
N THR A 485 5.81 24.10 -2.83
CA THR A 485 5.24 23.95 -1.48
C THR A 485 4.07 22.97 -1.46
N LEU A 486 3.27 22.93 -2.54
CA LEU A 486 2.11 22.06 -2.66
C LEU A 486 2.43 20.62 -3.13
N GLU A 487 3.66 20.34 -3.58
CA GLU A 487 3.99 18.99 -4.05
C GLU A 487 3.81 17.96 -2.93
N PHE A 488 3.13 16.86 -3.27
CA PHE A 488 2.81 15.74 -2.36
C PHE A 488 1.83 16.05 -1.21
N VAL A 489 1.28 17.26 -1.13
CA VAL A 489 0.20 17.58 -0.18
C VAL A 489 -1.01 16.68 -0.49
N LYS A 490 -1.61 16.11 0.53
CA LYS A 490 -2.82 15.29 0.41
C LYS A 490 -4.00 16.17 0.02
N HIS A 491 -4.78 15.73 -0.97
CA HIS A 491 -5.87 16.56 -1.49
C HIS A 491 -7.23 15.84 -1.55
N ASN A 492 -7.23 14.52 -1.39
CA ASN A 492 -8.46 13.74 -1.31
C ASN A 492 -8.22 12.42 -0.59
N ILE A 493 -9.28 11.90 0.01
CA ILE A 493 -9.35 10.53 0.51
C ILE A 493 -10.01 9.69 -0.58
N GLY A 494 -9.38 8.59 -0.94
CA GLY A 494 -9.92 7.56 -1.81
C GLY A 494 -10.02 6.24 -1.08
N LEU A 495 -10.61 5.25 -1.74
CA LEU A 495 -10.64 3.88 -1.24
C LEU A 495 -9.66 3.02 -2.05
N TYR A 496 -8.96 2.14 -1.39
CA TYR A 496 -8.23 1.07 -2.05
C TYR A 496 -9.27 0.10 -2.61
N ALA A 497 -9.34 -0.02 -3.92
CA ALA A 497 -10.48 -0.64 -4.61
C ALA A 497 -10.71 -2.10 -4.18
N SER A 498 -9.63 -2.84 -3.91
CA SER A 498 -9.66 -4.28 -3.61
C SER A 498 -9.47 -4.64 -2.15
N GLY A 499 -8.93 -3.72 -1.31
CA GLY A 499 -8.52 -4.04 0.05
C GLY A 499 -9.66 -3.98 1.06
N TYR A 500 -9.82 -5.08 1.79
CA TYR A 500 -10.73 -5.21 2.92
C TYR A 500 -9.98 -5.70 4.15
N ILE A 501 -10.39 -5.21 5.32
CA ILE A 501 -10.01 -5.75 6.62
C ILE A 501 -11.22 -6.48 7.16
N VAL A 502 -11.04 -7.72 7.63
CA VAL A 502 -12.08 -8.49 8.31
C VAL A 502 -11.53 -8.93 9.68
N THR A 503 -12.24 -8.58 10.73
CA THR A 503 -11.81 -8.81 12.12
C THR A 503 -12.77 -9.71 12.88
N GLY A 504 -12.28 -10.38 13.91
CA GLY A 504 -13.09 -11.18 14.84
C GLY A 504 -13.78 -10.33 15.90
N ASP A 505 -13.24 -9.15 16.19
CA ASP A 505 -13.81 -8.15 17.09
C ASP A 505 -14.13 -6.86 16.32
N SER A 506 -14.91 -5.96 16.95
CA SER A 506 -15.23 -4.67 16.34
C SER A 506 -13.98 -3.88 15.97
N ILE A 507 -13.95 -3.35 14.76
CA ILE A 507 -12.80 -2.62 14.18
C ILE A 507 -12.38 -1.42 15.01
N TYR A 508 -13.32 -0.78 15.74
CA TYR A 508 -13.08 0.35 16.63
C TYR A 508 -12.13 0.01 17.79
N THR A 509 -11.95 -1.28 18.09
CA THR A 509 -10.99 -1.75 19.10
C THR A 509 -9.55 -1.56 18.63
N TYR A 510 -9.33 -1.57 17.30
CA TYR A 510 -8.00 -1.60 16.71
C TYR A 510 -7.58 -0.26 16.12
N ILE A 511 -8.47 0.40 15.37
CA ILE A 511 -8.15 1.58 14.56
C ILE A 511 -9.31 2.57 14.51
N PRO A 512 -9.02 3.86 14.24
CA PRO A 512 -10.04 4.84 13.89
C PRO A 512 -10.56 4.59 12.47
N VAL A 513 -11.83 4.91 12.25
CA VAL A 513 -12.51 4.71 10.98
C VAL A 513 -13.33 5.94 10.59
N LEU A 514 -13.66 6.01 9.30
CA LEU A 514 -14.54 7.02 8.71
C LEU A 514 -15.70 6.32 7.99
N LYS A 515 -16.80 7.03 7.78
CA LYS A 515 -17.94 6.55 7.00
C LYS A 515 -18.09 7.34 5.73
N ASP A 516 -18.21 6.63 4.61
CA ASP A 516 -18.55 7.24 3.33
C ASP A 516 -20.04 7.59 3.31
N SER A 517 -20.35 8.87 3.24
CA SER A 517 -21.73 9.38 3.24
C SER A 517 -22.55 8.94 2.00
N LYS A 518 -21.90 8.57 0.89
CA LYS A 518 -22.58 8.16 -0.34
C LYS A 518 -22.93 6.68 -0.34
N THR A 519 -22.00 5.84 0.08
CA THR A 519 -22.14 4.38 0.02
C THR A 519 -22.53 3.76 1.36
N GLY A 520 -22.34 4.49 2.45
CA GLY A 520 -22.53 4.00 3.82
C GLY A 520 -21.42 3.05 4.31
N TRP A 521 -20.41 2.72 3.48
CA TRP A 521 -19.29 1.88 3.88
C TRP A 521 -18.39 2.54 4.91
N ILE A 522 -17.99 1.75 5.89
CA ILE A 522 -16.93 2.13 6.84
C ILE A 522 -15.59 1.85 6.18
N TYR A 523 -14.63 2.76 6.37
CA TYR A 523 -13.26 2.61 5.90
C TYR A 523 -12.25 3.07 6.95
N SER A 524 -11.06 2.46 6.94
CA SER A 524 -9.99 2.80 7.87
C SER A 524 -9.52 4.24 7.66
N GLU A 525 -9.10 4.92 8.71
CA GLU A 525 -8.32 6.15 8.57
C GLU A 525 -6.88 5.89 8.11
N TYR A 526 -6.39 4.69 8.33
CA TYR A 526 -5.02 4.28 8.01
C TYR A 526 -4.92 3.65 6.63
N THR A 527 -3.78 3.89 5.98
CA THR A 527 -3.40 3.23 4.73
C THR A 527 -2.90 1.82 4.98
N MET A 528 -2.85 1.00 3.92
CA MET A 528 -2.43 -0.39 3.96
C MET A 528 -1.15 -0.65 4.78
N ASN A 529 -0.08 0.12 4.53
CA ASN A 529 1.19 -0.09 5.23
C ASN A 529 1.09 0.10 6.75
N ILE A 530 0.28 1.09 7.19
CA ILE A 530 0.05 1.32 8.61
C ILE A 530 -0.80 0.20 9.22
N LEU A 531 -1.79 -0.30 8.48
CA LEU A 531 -2.64 -1.40 8.93
C LEU A 531 -1.83 -2.67 9.19
N GLU A 532 -0.87 -2.99 8.33
CA GLU A 532 0.08 -4.08 8.55
C GLU A 532 0.94 -3.86 9.80
N ASP A 533 1.47 -2.64 9.99
CA ASP A 533 2.30 -2.28 11.15
C ASP A 533 1.50 -2.37 12.47
N VAL A 534 0.22 -2.05 12.48
CA VAL A 534 -0.65 -2.22 13.67
C VAL A 534 -1.20 -3.63 13.85
N GLY A 535 -0.96 -4.53 12.91
CA GLY A 535 -1.30 -5.94 13.01
C GLY A 535 -2.72 -6.28 12.58
N LEU A 536 -3.19 -5.71 11.46
CA LEU A 536 -4.45 -6.09 10.83
C LEU A 536 -4.19 -6.79 9.50
N TYR A 537 -4.90 -7.90 9.29
CA TYR A 537 -4.79 -8.68 8.05
C TYR A 537 -5.62 -8.03 6.93
N LYS A 538 -4.94 -7.77 5.82
CA LYS A 538 -5.56 -7.28 4.60
C LYS A 538 -5.98 -8.47 3.70
N SER A 539 -7.21 -8.49 3.26
CA SER A 539 -7.69 -9.39 2.22
C SER A 539 -7.97 -8.61 0.94
N ASP A 540 -7.35 -9.00 -0.17
CA ASP A 540 -7.57 -8.35 -1.46
C ASP A 540 -8.65 -9.11 -2.26
N LEU A 541 -9.81 -8.47 -2.42
CA LEU A 541 -10.88 -8.90 -3.31
C LEU A 541 -10.71 -8.20 -4.65
N LEU A 542 -10.10 -8.85 -5.62
CA LEU A 542 -9.73 -8.27 -6.89
C LEU A 542 -10.80 -8.56 -7.95
N GLY A 543 -11.44 -7.55 -8.51
CA GLY A 543 -12.34 -7.71 -9.63
C GLY A 543 -11.59 -7.91 -10.94
N LEU A 544 -11.87 -8.98 -11.67
CA LEU A 544 -11.27 -9.28 -12.96
C LEU A 544 -12.34 -9.54 -14.03
N TRP A 545 -12.41 -8.67 -15.02
CA TRP A 545 -13.34 -8.76 -16.15
C TRP A 545 -13.20 -10.05 -16.96
N GLU A 546 -11.99 -10.63 -16.98
CA GLU A 546 -11.76 -11.90 -17.67
C GLU A 546 -12.57 -13.05 -17.10
N LEU A 547 -12.85 -13.02 -15.79
CA LEU A 547 -13.70 -14.06 -15.15
C LEU A 547 -15.17 -13.90 -15.56
N THR A 548 -15.68 -12.67 -15.63
CA THR A 548 -17.01 -12.37 -16.19
C THR A 548 -17.12 -12.89 -17.61
N LYS A 549 -16.12 -12.60 -18.45
CA LYS A 549 -16.06 -13.07 -19.84
C LYS A 549 -16.02 -14.61 -19.95
N LEU A 550 -15.18 -15.28 -19.15
CA LEU A 550 -15.09 -16.73 -19.10
C LEU A 550 -16.43 -17.36 -18.73
N LYS A 551 -17.14 -16.80 -17.76
CA LYS A 551 -18.45 -17.25 -17.35
C LYS A 551 -19.48 -17.11 -18.46
N GLN A 552 -19.61 -15.93 -19.07
CA GLN A 552 -20.54 -15.68 -20.18
C GLN A 552 -20.27 -16.63 -21.38
N LEU A 553 -18.98 -16.89 -21.70
CA LEU A 553 -18.60 -17.84 -22.72
C LEU A 553 -19.02 -19.26 -22.37
N THR A 554 -18.78 -19.68 -21.12
CA THR A 554 -19.18 -21.01 -20.61
C THR A 554 -20.67 -21.24 -20.71
N GLU A 555 -21.48 -20.26 -20.32
CA GLU A 555 -22.94 -20.32 -20.41
C GLU A 555 -23.43 -20.39 -21.87
N ALA A 556 -22.82 -19.58 -22.75
CA ALA A 556 -23.16 -19.58 -24.17
C ALA A 556 -22.83 -20.92 -24.86
N ILE A 557 -21.69 -21.53 -24.51
CA ILE A 557 -21.28 -22.85 -25.01
C ILE A 557 -22.17 -23.94 -24.47
N SER A 558 -22.45 -23.95 -23.15
CA SER A 558 -23.37 -24.91 -22.54
C SER A 558 -24.76 -24.88 -23.19
N LYS A 559 -25.28 -23.69 -23.45
CA LYS A 559 -26.57 -23.49 -24.14
C LYS A 559 -26.54 -24.05 -25.58
N LYS A 560 -25.41 -23.86 -26.27
CA LYS A 560 -25.26 -24.35 -27.64
C LYS A 560 -25.16 -25.89 -27.71
N THR A 561 -24.34 -26.46 -26.83
CA THR A 561 -24.06 -27.91 -26.83
C THR A 561 -25.20 -28.72 -26.21
N GLY A 562 -26.05 -28.10 -25.39
CA GLY A 562 -27.09 -28.77 -24.61
C GLY A 562 -26.55 -29.58 -23.42
N THR A 563 -25.26 -29.48 -23.13
CA THR A 563 -24.56 -30.12 -21.99
C THR A 563 -23.78 -29.08 -21.20
N PRO A 564 -23.68 -29.23 -19.88
CA PRO A 564 -22.81 -28.35 -19.08
C PRO A 564 -21.37 -28.36 -19.62
N PHE A 565 -20.82 -27.19 -19.86
CA PHE A 565 -19.44 -27.01 -20.26
C PHE A 565 -18.68 -26.40 -19.08
N ASN A 566 -17.51 -26.95 -18.74
CA ASN A 566 -16.65 -26.42 -17.68
C ASN A 566 -15.28 -26.11 -18.27
N TYR A 567 -14.94 -24.82 -18.36
CA TYR A 567 -13.67 -24.39 -18.91
C TYR A 567 -12.45 -24.83 -18.08
N LYS A 568 -12.63 -25.09 -16.78
CA LYS A 568 -11.56 -25.56 -15.87
C LYS A 568 -11.10 -26.99 -16.18
N GLU A 569 -11.89 -27.74 -16.96
CA GLU A 569 -11.55 -29.10 -17.42
C GLU A 569 -10.86 -29.12 -18.81
N ILE A 570 -10.64 -27.98 -19.42
CA ILE A 570 -9.94 -27.86 -20.71
C ILE A 570 -8.50 -28.38 -20.58
N PRO A 571 -8.07 -29.35 -21.40
CA PRO A 571 -6.68 -29.83 -21.40
C PRO A 571 -5.73 -28.74 -21.90
N LEU A 572 -4.62 -28.51 -21.17
CA LEU A 572 -3.68 -27.42 -21.48
C LEU A 572 -2.73 -27.68 -22.64
N GLU A 573 -2.82 -28.86 -23.28
CA GLU A 573 -1.97 -29.31 -24.40
C GLU A 573 -2.78 -29.57 -25.68
N ASP A 574 -3.92 -28.87 -25.85
CA ASP A 574 -4.71 -29.00 -27.08
C ASP A 574 -3.95 -28.42 -28.28
N LYS A 575 -3.72 -29.27 -29.27
CA LYS A 575 -2.89 -28.94 -30.42
C LYS A 575 -3.42 -27.75 -31.25
N GLU A 576 -4.73 -27.71 -31.49
CA GLU A 576 -5.33 -26.64 -32.29
C GLU A 576 -5.23 -25.28 -31.59
N THR A 577 -5.34 -25.28 -30.26
CA THR A 577 -5.17 -24.09 -29.41
C THR A 577 -3.73 -23.60 -29.46
N LEU A 578 -2.74 -24.48 -29.27
CA LEU A 578 -1.32 -24.14 -29.34
C LEU A 578 -0.92 -23.61 -30.73
N GLU A 579 -1.39 -24.26 -31.81
CA GLU A 579 -1.18 -23.79 -33.16
C GLU A 579 -1.79 -22.39 -33.40
N ALA A 580 -2.91 -22.08 -32.78
CA ALA A 580 -3.52 -20.77 -32.91
C ALA A 580 -2.71 -19.69 -32.19
N PHE A 581 -2.11 -19.98 -31.03
CA PHE A 581 -1.11 -19.10 -30.38
C PHE A 581 0.13 -18.93 -31.27
N ALA A 582 0.70 -20.01 -31.81
CA ALA A 582 1.85 -19.98 -32.69
C ALA A 582 1.60 -19.12 -33.95
N LYS A 583 0.37 -19.11 -34.45
CA LYS A 583 -0.04 -18.25 -35.59
C LYS A 583 -0.34 -16.80 -35.15
N GLY A 584 -0.25 -16.47 -33.86
CA GLY A 584 -0.52 -15.13 -33.31
C GLY A 584 -1.99 -14.71 -33.45
N LYS A 585 -2.94 -15.63 -33.41
CA LYS A 585 -4.37 -15.36 -33.53
C LYS A 585 -5.00 -14.93 -32.17
N THR A 586 -4.26 -14.12 -31.42
CA THR A 586 -4.52 -13.78 -30.00
C THR A 586 -5.21 -12.44 -29.80
N THR A 587 -5.91 -11.90 -30.79
CA THR A 587 -6.76 -10.72 -30.61
C THR A 587 -7.86 -11.05 -29.61
N ASP A 588 -8.12 -10.17 -28.63
CA ASP A 588 -9.10 -10.37 -27.55
C ASP A 588 -8.79 -11.56 -26.62
N VAL A 589 -7.55 -12.04 -26.60
CA VAL A 589 -7.11 -13.07 -25.65
C VAL A 589 -6.28 -12.39 -24.56
N PHE A 590 -6.69 -12.58 -23.33
CA PHE A 590 -6.07 -12.00 -22.13
C PHE A 590 -4.53 -12.11 -22.15
N GLN A 591 -3.84 -11.02 -21.82
CA GLN A 591 -2.37 -10.91 -21.78
C GLN A 591 -1.62 -11.14 -23.12
N PHE A 592 -2.24 -11.69 -24.17
CA PHE A 592 -1.57 -12.09 -25.41
C PHE A 592 -1.94 -11.25 -26.65
N GLU A 593 -2.77 -10.23 -26.49
CA GLU A 593 -3.29 -9.46 -27.65
C GLU A 593 -2.33 -8.39 -28.20
N ALA A 594 -1.31 -7.96 -27.44
CA ALA A 594 -0.40 -6.91 -27.85
C ALA A 594 0.31 -7.23 -29.18
N PRO A 595 0.47 -6.25 -30.10
CA PRO A 595 1.11 -6.50 -31.41
C PRO A 595 2.51 -7.09 -31.32
N GLY A 596 3.31 -6.66 -30.34
CA GLY A 596 4.64 -7.20 -30.08
C GLY A 596 4.59 -8.65 -29.61
N MET A 597 3.66 -9.00 -28.71
CA MET A 597 3.44 -10.37 -28.24
C MET A 597 3.10 -11.29 -29.42
N LYS A 598 2.16 -10.90 -30.28
CA LYS A 598 1.80 -11.66 -31.51
C LYS A 598 2.99 -11.92 -32.42
N LYS A 599 3.90 -10.95 -32.54
CA LYS A 599 5.12 -11.09 -33.34
C LYS A 599 6.09 -12.11 -32.74
N PHE A 600 6.25 -12.12 -31.43
CA PHE A 600 7.13 -13.04 -30.76
C PHE A 600 6.55 -14.47 -30.72
N LEU A 601 5.25 -14.63 -30.48
CA LEU A 601 4.59 -15.94 -30.56
C LEU A 601 4.81 -16.62 -31.93
N LYS A 602 4.72 -15.87 -33.04
CA LYS A 602 4.99 -16.39 -34.38
C LYS A 602 6.45 -16.83 -34.61
N LYS A 603 7.37 -16.32 -33.78
CA LYS A 603 8.80 -16.70 -33.90
C LYS A 603 9.14 -17.84 -32.94
N LEU A 604 8.52 -17.85 -31.74
CA LEU A 604 8.74 -18.89 -30.76
C LEU A 604 8.06 -20.21 -31.20
N GLU A 605 6.94 -20.12 -31.94
CA GLU A 605 6.13 -21.26 -32.36
C GLU A 605 5.81 -22.18 -31.16
N PRO A 606 5.06 -21.66 -30.13
CA PRO A 606 4.76 -22.44 -28.94
C PRO A 606 4.06 -23.75 -29.28
N ASP A 607 4.56 -24.85 -28.77
CA ASP A 607 4.07 -26.21 -28.97
C ASP A 607 3.73 -26.92 -27.65
N ARG A 608 3.92 -26.22 -26.53
CA ARG A 608 3.57 -26.67 -25.18
C ARG A 608 3.09 -25.50 -24.33
N PHE A 609 2.31 -25.77 -23.28
CA PHE A 609 1.76 -24.75 -22.39
C PHE A 609 2.86 -23.93 -21.70
N SER A 610 3.97 -24.55 -21.31
CA SER A 610 5.09 -23.87 -20.66
C SER A 610 5.73 -22.78 -21.53
N ASP A 611 5.66 -22.88 -22.87
CA ASP A 611 6.12 -21.81 -23.76
C ASP A 611 5.28 -20.53 -23.64
N LEU A 612 3.97 -20.71 -23.42
CA LEU A 612 3.07 -19.58 -23.21
C LEU A 612 3.35 -18.91 -21.85
N VAL A 613 3.59 -19.73 -20.81
CA VAL A 613 3.99 -19.26 -19.47
C VAL A 613 5.29 -18.44 -19.55
N LEU A 614 6.28 -18.96 -20.29
CA LEU A 614 7.55 -18.27 -20.54
C LEU A 614 7.34 -16.93 -21.25
N MET A 615 6.51 -16.88 -22.28
CA MET A 615 6.22 -15.63 -23.01
C MET A 615 5.51 -14.61 -22.14
N ASN A 616 4.58 -15.03 -21.28
CA ASN A 616 3.90 -14.16 -20.33
C ASN A 616 4.90 -13.56 -19.31
N ALA A 617 5.86 -14.37 -18.84
CA ALA A 617 6.91 -13.91 -17.92
C ALA A 617 7.91 -12.93 -18.57
N LEU A 618 8.24 -13.11 -19.85
CA LEU A 618 9.25 -12.33 -20.56
C LEU A 618 8.72 -11.02 -21.16
N TYR A 619 7.46 -10.98 -21.60
CA TYR A 619 6.91 -9.82 -22.32
C TYR A 619 6.56 -8.67 -21.38
N ARG A 620 7.59 -8.05 -20.78
CA ARG A 620 7.48 -6.89 -19.89
C ARG A 620 8.81 -6.12 -19.85
N PRO A 621 8.83 -4.84 -19.44
CA PRO A 621 10.06 -4.09 -19.29
C PRO A 621 11.06 -4.80 -18.35
N GLY A 622 12.30 -4.90 -18.78
CA GLY A 622 13.39 -5.59 -18.07
C GLY A 622 13.80 -6.92 -18.75
N PRO A 623 13.00 -8.00 -18.65
CA PRO A 623 13.35 -9.28 -19.27
C PRO A 623 13.06 -9.37 -20.77
N PHE A 624 12.49 -8.33 -21.37
CA PHE A 624 12.17 -8.27 -22.80
C PHE A 624 13.34 -8.64 -23.74
N ASP A 625 14.57 -8.27 -23.35
CA ASP A 625 15.78 -8.53 -24.11
C ASP A 625 16.16 -10.01 -24.17
N TYR A 626 15.61 -10.84 -23.29
CA TYR A 626 15.82 -12.30 -23.28
C TYR A 626 14.89 -13.05 -24.25
N ILE A 627 13.84 -12.42 -24.78
CA ILE A 627 12.89 -13.07 -25.72
C ILE A 627 13.61 -13.61 -26.97
N PRO A 628 14.48 -12.84 -27.67
CA PRO A 628 15.22 -13.37 -28.82
C PRO A 628 16.09 -14.57 -28.45
N ILE A 629 16.74 -14.54 -27.27
CA ILE A 629 17.63 -15.62 -26.83
C ILE A 629 16.80 -16.90 -26.55
N ALA A 630 15.65 -16.79 -25.91
CA ALA A 630 14.76 -17.94 -25.68
C ALA A 630 14.27 -18.55 -27.01
N ILE A 631 13.94 -17.72 -28.02
CA ILE A 631 13.53 -18.16 -29.34
C ILE A 631 14.69 -18.90 -30.04
N ASP A 632 15.89 -18.33 -30.02
CA ASP A 632 17.07 -18.93 -30.66
C ASP A 632 17.45 -20.26 -30.00
N ASN A 633 17.40 -20.31 -28.64
CA ASN A 633 17.66 -21.52 -27.89
C ASN A 633 16.64 -22.63 -28.16
N LYS A 634 15.34 -22.29 -28.23
CA LYS A 634 14.29 -23.26 -28.61
C LYS A 634 14.54 -23.81 -30.02
N ALA A 635 14.81 -22.93 -30.98
CA ALA A 635 15.04 -23.32 -32.37
C ALA A 635 16.30 -24.18 -32.54
N ALA A 636 17.36 -23.90 -31.78
CA ALA A 636 18.59 -24.68 -31.82
C ALA A 636 18.45 -26.08 -31.23
N GLY A 637 17.53 -26.28 -30.28
CA GLY A 637 17.33 -27.54 -29.55
C GLY A 637 18.51 -27.99 -28.69
N ASN A 638 19.63 -27.29 -28.79
CA ASN A 638 20.84 -27.49 -28.00
C ASN A 638 21.45 -26.12 -27.67
N TYR A 639 21.35 -25.68 -26.45
CA TYR A 639 21.80 -24.39 -25.96
C TYR A 639 22.89 -24.56 -24.89
N ARG A 640 23.74 -23.57 -24.76
CA ARG A 640 24.77 -23.55 -23.73
C ARG A 640 24.11 -23.47 -22.36
N ASN A 641 24.47 -24.42 -21.49
CA ASN A 641 24.11 -24.35 -20.08
C ASN A 641 25.23 -23.67 -19.29
N ASP A 642 24.98 -22.46 -18.81
CA ASP A 642 25.92 -21.72 -17.97
C ASP A 642 25.81 -22.10 -16.48
N PHE A 643 24.88 -23.01 -16.13
CA PHE A 643 24.55 -23.41 -14.76
C PHE A 643 24.62 -24.93 -14.58
N PRO A 644 25.80 -25.52 -14.36
CA PRO A 644 25.97 -26.95 -14.20
C PRO A 644 25.07 -27.54 -13.11
N GLY A 645 24.44 -28.69 -13.40
CA GLY A 645 23.52 -29.36 -12.48
C GLY A 645 22.10 -28.77 -12.44
N CYS A 646 21.86 -27.66 -13.12
CA CYS A 646 20.54 -27.01 -13.17
C CYS A 646 19.77 -27.30 -14.48
N GLU A 647 20.22 -28.26 -15.30
CA GLU A 647 19.65 -28.56 -16.62
C GLU A 647 18.14 -28.83 -16.55
N SER A 648 17.71 -29.65 -15.60
CA SER A 648 16.32 -30.09 -15.48
C SER A 648 15.36 -28.93 -15.12
N ILE A 649 15.80 -28.01 -14.26
CA ILE A 649 14.96 -26.89 -13.86
C ILE A 649 14.94 -25.75 -14.87
N LEU A 650 15.95 -25.68 -15.76
CA LEU A 650 16.08 -24.66 -16.81
C LEU A 650 15.58 -25.14 -18.18
N GLU A 651 15.21 -26.43 -18.34
CA GLU A 651 14.73 -26.99 -19.60
C GLU A 651 13.49 -26.28 -20.12
N GLU A 652 12.53 -25.98 -19.25
CA GLU A 652 11.28 -25.31 -19.60
C GLU A 652 11.49 -23.86 -20.09
N THR A 653 12.61 -23.26 -19.78
CA THR A 653 12.99 -21.89 -20.14
C THR A 653 14.20 -21.84 -21.09
N TYR A 654 14.53 -22.96 -21.70
CA TYR A 654 15.62 -23.06 -22.68
C TYR A 654 16.98 -22.56 -22.14
N GLY A 655 17.31 -22.95 -20.90
CA GLY A 655 18.58 -22.61 -20.24
C GLY A 655 18.62 -21.23 -19.58
N LEU A 656 17.54 -20.48 -19.54
CA LEU A 656 17.47 -19.14 -18.97
C LEU A 656 16.76 -19.16 -17.59
N PRO A 657 17.36 -18.59 -16.53
CA PRO A 657 16.71 -18.50 -15.21
C PRO A 657 15.71 -17.34 -15.16
N ILE A 658 14.52 -17.56 -15.72
CA ILE A 658 13.48 -16.55 -15.89
C ILE A 658 12.55 -16.47 -14.67
N TYR A 659 12.37 -17.57 -13.95
CA TYR A 659 11.45 -17.61 -12.83
C TYR A 659 12.18 -17.45 -11.48
N GLN A 660 11.49 -16.80 -10.53
CA GLN A 660 11.99 -16.66 -9.15
C GLN A 660 12.21 -18.02 -8.49
N GLU A 661 11.33 -18.96 -8.77
CA GLU A 661 11.40 -20.35 -8.33
C GLU A 661 12.67 -21.04 -8.85
N GLN A 662 13.08 -20.77 -10.09
CA GLN A 662 14.35 -21.31 -10.62
C GLN A 662 15.56 -20.76 -9.87
N ILE A 663 15.58 -19.45 -9.54
CA ILE A 663 16.68 -18.88 -8.76
C ILE A 663 16.78 -19.53 -7.37
N ILE A 664 15.64 -19.83 -6.73
CA ILE A 664 15.58 -20.53 -5.45
C ILE A 664 16.14 -21.95 -5.58
N GLN A 665 15.68 -22.71 -6.56
CA GLN A 665 16.15 -24.07 -6.83
C GLN A 665 17.61 -24.13 -7.26
N MET A 666 18.10 -23.16 -8.03
CA MET A 666 19.53 -23.04 -8.38
C MET A 666 20.39 -22.83 -7.14
N ALA A 667 19.97 -22.01 -6.19
CA ALA A 667 20.68 -21.83 -4.92
C ALA A 667 20.77 -23.16 -4.14
N GLN A 668 19.67 -23.92 -4.13
CA GLN A 668 19.65 -25.25 -3.51
C GLN A 668 20.64 -26.21 -4.18
N ILE A 669 20.59 -26.32 -5.51
CA ILE A 669 21.45 -27.27 -6.27
C ILE A 669 22.91 -26.86 -6.19
N LEU A 670 23.22 -25.60 -6.47
CA LEU A 670 24.58 -25.11 -6.62
C LEU A 670 25.33 -24.93 -5.29
N ALA A 671 24.61 -24.60 -4.21
CA ALA A 671 25.23 -24.23 -2.95
C ALA A 671 24.57 -24.86 -1.70
N GLY A 672 23.67 -25.86 -1.89
CA GLY A 672 23.06 -26.61 -0.79
C GLY A 672 22.21 -25.76 0.16
N TYR A 673 21.60 -24.68 -0.34
CA TYR A 673 20.62 -23.91 0.42
C TYR A 673 19.33 -24.72 0.60
N SER A 674 18.61 -24.51 1.71
CA SER A 674 17.20 -24.89 1.74
C SER A 674 16.40 -24.00 0.78
N LEU A 675 15.19 -24.39 0.39
CA LEU A 675 14.35 -23.54 -0.45
C LEU A 675 14.00 -22.20 0.22
N ALA A 676 13.83 -22.22 1.55
CA ALA A 676 13.60 -21.02 2.36
C ALA A 676 14.81 -20.06 2.33
N GLU A 677 16.01 -20.56 2.55
CA GLU A 677 17.25 -19.79 2.44
C GLU A 677 17.47 -19.27 1.00
N GLY A 678 17.12 -20.09 -0.01
CA GLY A 678 17.17 -19.72 -1.42
C GLY A 678 16.28 -18.52 -1.75
N ASP A 679 15.06 -18.42 -1.20
CA ASP A 679 14.22 -17.22 -1.35
C ASP A 679 14.84 -15.99 -0.69
N MET A 680 15.49 -16.15 0.46
CA MET A 680 16.22 -15.06 1.11
C MET A 680 17.38 -14.56 0.25
N LEU A 681 18.14 -15.47 -0.36
CA LEU A 681 19.22 -15.13 -1.31
C LEU A 681 18.69 -14.38 -2.52
N ARG A 682 17.65 -14.91 -3.19
CA ARG A 682 16.99 -14.28 -4.33
C ARG A 682 16.53 -12.84 -4.01
N ARG A 683 15.92 -12.62 -2.84
CA ARG A 683 15.49 -11.29 -2.39
C ARG A 683 16.65 -10.33 -2.18
N ALA A 684 17.74 -10.81 -1.59
CA ALA A 684 18.94 -10.01 -1.39
C ALA A 684 19.52 -9.53 -2.74
N MET A 685 19.58 -10.43 -3.73
CA MET A 685 19.98 -10.08 -5.11
C MET A 685 19.05 -9.05 -5.74
N GLY A 686 17.72 -9.21 -5.59
CA GLY A 686 16.72 -8.32 -6.17
C GLY A 686 16.68 -6.92 -5.56
N LYS A 687 16.88 -6.78 -4.23
CA LYS A 687 16.86 -5.50 -3.51
C LYS A 687 18.09 -4.61 -3.75
N LYS A 688 19.18 -5.17 -4.29
CA LYS A 688 20.42 -4.46 -4.65
C LYS A 688 21.03 -3.59 -3.51
N LYS A 689 20.78 -3.94 -2.25
CA LYS A 689 21.48 -3.34 -1.12
C LYS A 689 22.88 -3.94 -1.06
N LEU A 690 23.90 -3.14 -1.37
CA LEU A 690 25.27 -3.60 -1.60
C LEU A 690 25.84 -4.45 -0.44
N GLU A 691 25.68 -4.00 0.80
CA GLU A 691 26.20 -4.72 1.97
C GLU A 691 25.57 -6.10 2.13
N VAL A 692 24.23 -6.21 1.98
CA VAL A 692 23.50 -7.48 2.10
C VAL A 692 23.89 -8.41 0.94
N LEU A 693 24.02 -7.85 -0.27
CA LEU A 693 24.41 -8.61 -1.46
C LEU A 693 25.81 -9.18 -1.32
N MET A 694 26.77 -8.40 -0.84
CA MET A 694 28.15 -8.84 -0.63
C MET A 694 28.27 -9.94 0.46
N ALA A 695 27.52 -9.81 1.55
CA ALA A 695 27.45 -10.83 2.58
C ALA A 695 26.90 -12.16 2.01
N LYS A 696 25.83 -12.09 1.21
CA LYS A 696 25.25 -13.28 0.57
C LYS A 696 26.14 -13.85 -0.53
N LYS A 697 26.92 -13.03 -1.25
CA LYS A 697 27.93 -13.52 -2.19
C LYS A 697 29.01 -14.33 -1.44
N ALA A 698 29.52 -13.81 -0.32
CA ALA A 698 30.52 -14.51 0.49
C ALA A 698 30.00 -15.86 0.99
N GLU A 699 28.76 -15.89 1.51
CA GLU A 699 28.11 -17.15 1.96
C GLU A 699 27.96 -18.16 0.81
N PHE A 700 27.50 -17.72 -0.37
CA PHE A 700 27.37 -18.58 -1.55
C PHE A 700 28.72 -19.15 -1.99
N MET A 701 29.78 -18.32 -2.00
CA MET A 701 31.13 -18.71 -2.37
C MET A 701 31.75 -19.75 -1.41
N GLU A 702 31.36 -19.71 -0.14
CA GLU A 702 31.77 -20.69 0.86
C GLU A 702 31.06 -22.04 0.67
N ARG A 703 29.74 -21.99 0.38
CA ARG A 703 28.87 -23.17 0.31
C ARG A 703 28.94 -23.90 -1.03
N ALA A 704 29.05 -23.19 -2.14
CA ALA A 704 28.93 -23.79 -3.48
C ALA A 704 30.03 -24.85 -3.79
N PRO A 705 31.31 -24.68 -3.45
CA PRO A 705 32.29 -25.70 -3.70
C PRO A 705 32.08 -27.00 -2.89
N VAL A 706 31.34 -26.92 -1.78
CA VAL A 706 31.03 -28.10 -0.93
C VAL A 706 30.07 -29.06 -1.62
N THR A 707 29.27 -28.59 -2.57
CA THR A 707 28.37 -29.45 -3.35
C THR A 707 29.07 -30.29 -4.41
N GLU A 708 30.35 -30.01 -4.68
CA GLU A 708 31.18 -30.65 -5.73
C GLU A 708 30.62 -30.47 -7.16
N ILE A 709 29.59 -29.65 -7.35
CA ILE A 709 28.98 -29.36 -8.66
C ILE A 709 29.79 -28.28 -9.37
N VAL A 710 30.26 -27.28 -8.65
CA VAL A 710 31.01 -26.14 -9.19
C VAL A 710 32.27 -25.87 -8.38
N SER A 711 33.35 -25.46 -9.06
CA SER A 711 34.54 -24.96 -8.41
C SER A 711 34.34 -23.54 -7.86
N GLU A 712 35.21 -23.11 -6.94
CA GLU A 712 35.16 -21.75 -6.35
C GLU A 712 35.11 -20.65 -7.43
N LYS A 713 35.94 -20.77 -8.48
CA LYS A 713 35.94 -19.81 -9.60
C LYS A 713 34.65 -19.80 -10.36
N GLN A 714 34.04 -20.96 -10.65
CA GLN A 714 32.75 -21.07 -11.31
C GLN A 714 31.62 -20.53 -10.45
N ALA A 715 31.67 -20.73 -9.13
CA ALA A 715 30.70 -20.21 -8.19
C ALA A 715 30.64 -18.68 -8.26
N GLU A 716 31.78 -17.99 -8.33
CA GLU A 716 31.80 -16.54 -8.48
C GLU A 716 31.19 -16.08 -9.81
N GLU A 717 31.59 -16.68 -10.93
CA GLU A 717 31.05 -16.37 -12.26
C GLU A 717 29.54 -16.60 -12.31
N ILE A 718 29.05 -17.71 -11.77
CA ILE A 718 27.63 -18.06 -11.72
C ILE A 718 26.84 -17.07 -10.85
N PHE A 719 27.35 -16.72 -9.67
CA PHE A 719 26.70 -15.77 -8.80
C PHE A 719 26.51 -14.41 -9.49
N ASP A 720 27.53 -13.92 -10.17
CA ASP A 720 27.49 -12.64 -10.89
C ASP A 720 26.52 -12.68 -12.10
N ILE A 721 26.40 -13.85 -12.76
CA ILE A 721 25.38 -14.05 -13.80
C ILE A 721 23.97 -14.13 -13.20
N MET A 722 23.79 -14.70 -12.01
CA MET A 722 22.45 -14.79 -11.36
C MET A 722 21.90 -13.44 -10.91
N ILE A 723 22.72 -12.46 -10.53
CA ILE A 723 22.28 -11.15 -10.02
C ILE A 723 21.30 -10.42 -10.96
N PRO A 724 21.63 -10.20 -12.26
CA PRO A 724 20.71 -9.54 -13.18
C PRO A 724 19.41 -10.33 -13.34
N PHE A 725 19.48 -11.65 -13.44
CA PHE A 725 18.28 -12.50 -13.56
C PHE A 725 17.41 -12.39 -12.31
N ALA A 726 17.98 -12.50 -11.09
CA ALA A 726 17.21 -12.34 -9.86
C ALA A 726 16.50 -10.98 -9.74
N GLY A 727 17.08 -9.93 -10.34
CA GLY A 727 16.47 -8.61 -10.41
C GLY A 727 15.27 -8.52 -11.37
N TYR A 728 15.18 -9.41 -12.35
CA TYR A 728 14.12 -9.44 -13.37
C TYR A 728 13.29 -10.73 -13.33
N ALA A 729 13.64 -11.71 -12.52
CA ALA A 729 12.92 -12.97 -12.40
C ALA A 729 11.44 -12.74 -12.09
N PHE A 730 10.58 -13.52 -12.74
CA PHE A 730 9.13 -13.44 -12.58
C PHE A 730 8.61 -14.53 -11.64
N ASN A 731 7.52 -14.25 -10.97
CA ASN A 731 6.83 -15.25 -10.18
C ASN A 731 6.16 -16.27 -11.10
N LYS A 732 6.63 -17.51 -11.13
CA LYS A 732 6.13 -18.58 -11.98
C LYS A 732 4.67 -18.91 -11.68
N SER A 733 4.30 -18.94 -10.38
CA SER A 733 2.94 -19.25 -9.96
C SER A 733 1.92 -18.26 -10.54
N HIS A 734 2.24 -16.96 -10.54
CA HIS A 734 1.41 -15.95 -11.21
C HIS A 734 1.35 -16.16 -12.74
N ALA A 735 2.51 -16.41 -13.38
CA ALA A 735 2.56 -16.63 -14.83
C ALA A 735 1.72 -17.82 -15.26
N VAL A 736 1.78 -18.94 -14.53
CA VAL A 736 0.98 -20.15 -14.79
C VAL A 736 -0.51 -19.82 -14.69
N ALA A 737 -0.96 -19.23 -13.57
CA ALA A 737 -2.36 -18.93 -13.33
C ALA A 737 -2.97 -18.05 -14.44
N TYR A 738 -2.28 -16.99 -14.80
CA TYR A 738 -2.75 -16.02 -15.82
C TYR A 738 -2.67 -16.59 -17.25
N THR A 739 -1.69 -17.44 -17.51
CA THR A 739 -1.61 -18.14 -18.79
C THR A 739 -2.72 -19.19 -18.92
N MET A 740 -3.15 -19.83 -17.83
CA MET A 740 -4.31 -20.74 -17.85
C MET A 740 -5.58 -20.01 -18.29
N MET A 741 -5.88 -18.84 -17.78
CA MET A 741 -7.03 -18.04 -18.23
C MET A 741 -6.95 -17.70 -19.70
N ALA A 742 -5.81 -17.23 -20.18
CA ALA A 742 -5.59 -16.94 -21.59
C ALA A 742 -5.75 -18.19 -22.48
N TYR A 743 -5.29 -19.33 -21.97
CA TYR A 743 -5.40 -20.62 -22.69
C TYR A 743 -6.85 -21.07 -22.81
N TRP A 744 -7.62 -20.99 -21.74
CA TRP A 744 -9.05 -21.31 -21.75
C TRP A 744 -9.83 -20.42 -22.72
N GLU A 745 -9.54 -19.14 -22.73
CA GLU A 745 -10.12 -18.21 -23.71
C GLU A 745 -9.78 -18.60 -25.14
N MET A 746 -8.51 -18.89 -25.40
CA MET A 746 -8.06 -19.27 -26.73
C MET A 746 -8.67 -20.58 -27.21
N TYR A 747 -8.79 -21.59 -26.31
CA TYR A 747 -9.48 -22.84 -26.58
C TYR A 747 -10.93 -22.59 -27.01
N MET A 748 -11.68 -21.79 -26.22
CA MET A 748 -13.06 -21.47 -26.58
C MET A 748 -13.15 -20.65 -27.87
N LYS A 749 -12.19 -19.80 -28.16
CA LYS A 749 -12.10 -19.05 -29.41
C LYS A 749 -11.88 -19.96 -30.62
N VAL A 750 -11.07 -21.00 -30.48
CA VAL A 750 -10.75 -21.96 -31.56
C VAL A 750 -11.92 -22.91 -31.79
N HIS A 751 -12.41 -23.52 -30.72
CA HIS A 751 -13.43 -24.59 -30.82
C HIS A 751 -14.87 -24.06 -30.90
N PHE A 752 -15.14 -22.84 -30.39
CA PHE A 752 -16.46 -22.21 -30.38
C PHE A 752 -16.44 -20.78 -30.95
N PRO A 753 -15.95 -20.57 -32.19
CA PRO A 753 -15.65 -19.24 -32.72
C PRO A 753 -16.88 -18.33 -32.94
N LYS A 754 -18.09 -18.88 -33.03
CA LYS A 754 -19.32 -18.10 -33.20
C LYS A 754 -19.76 -17.50 -31.86
N GLU A 755 -19.76 -18.33 -30.83
CA GLU A 755 -20.12 -17.97 -29.47
C GLU A 755 -19.12 -16.96 -28.92
N TYR A 756 -17.82 -17.24 -29.12
CA TYR A 756 -16.74 -16.33 -28.72
C TYR A 756 -16.93 -14.92 -29.33
N ARG A 757 -17.09 -14.85 -30.65
CA ARG A 757 -17.28 -13.53 -31.32
C ARG A 757 -18.49 -12.77 -30.84
N LYS A 758 -19.59 -13.47 -30.54
CA LYS A 758 -20.82 -12.84 -30.03
C LYS A 758 -20.58 -12.23 -28.65
N ILE A 759 -19.99 -12.99 -27.72
CA ILE A 759 -19.75 -12.53 -26.36
C ILE A 759 -18.74 -11.36 -26.36
N ILE A 760 -17.64 -11.47 -27.12
CA ILE A 760 -16.64 -10.39 -27.21
C ILE A 760 -17.24 -9.08 -27.74
N LYS A 761 -18.17 -9.16 -28.69
CA LYS A 761 -18.84 -7.97 -29.20
C LYS A 761 -19.64 -7.25 -28.10
N ASN A 762 -20.49 -8.01 -27.38
CA ASN A 762 -21.28 -7.48 -26.29
C ASN A 762 -20.37 -6.89 -25.19
N PHE A 763 -19.33 -7.61 -24.83
CA PHE A 763 -18.38 -7.20 -23.79
C PHE A 763 -17.63 -5.88 -24.12
N ARG A 764 -17.33 -5.62 -25.38
CA ARG A 764 -16.75 -4.35 -25.81
C ARG A 764 -17.74 -3.20 -25.74
N GLU A 765 -19.01 -3.47 -26.07
CA GLU A 765 -20.09 -2.48 -25.96
C GLU A 765 -20.30 -2.09 -24.50
N GLU A 766 -20.28 -3.05 -23.56
CA GLU A 766 -20.40 -2.81 -22.12
C GLU A 766 -19.22 -1.97 -21.56
N LEU A 767 -17.98 -2.28 -21.94
CA LEU A 767 -16.79 -1.50 -21.49
C LEU A 767 -16.79 -0.07 -22.04
N GLU A 768 -17.29 0.16 -23.27
CA GLU A 768 -17.41 1.51 -23.83
C GLU A 768 -18.48 2.35 -23.11
N GLU A 769 -19.50 1.71 -22.51
CA GLU A 769 -20.53 2.39 -21.72
C GLU A 769 -20.06 2.77 -20.30
N GLU A 770 -19.13 2.00 -19.70
CA GLU A 770 -18.57 2.31 -18.37
C GLU A 770 -17.51 3.44 -18.39
N ASP A 771 -16.81 3.65 -19.51
CA ASP A 771 -15.80 4.71 -19.65
C ASP A 771 -16.43 6.13 -19.85
N PHE A 772 -17.76 6.23 -19.92
CA PHE A 772 -18.52 7.49 -20.00
C PHE A 772 -19.21 7.80 -18.67
#